data_f0b0a53e14c8d9c1357112555145d0a6
#
_entry.id   f0b0a53e14c8d9c1357112555145d0a6
#
_cell.length_a   1.000
_cell.length_b   1.000
_cell.length_c   1.000
_cell.angle_alpha   90.00
_cell.angle_beta   90.00
_cell.angle_gamma   90.00
#
_symmetry.space_group_name_H-M   'P 1'
#
loop_
_entity.id
_entity.type
_entity.pdbx_description
1 polymer ?
#
loop_
_entity_poly.entity_id
_entity_poly.type
_entity_poly.pdbx_seq_one_letter_code
_entity_poly.pdbx_strand_id
1 'polypeptide(L)'
;MKNRITFLSLACATVLSASSIKSIEYLNVSKVSPQVLEETLGMRAGDSLDSNKLNEALIKFYSYGYFDDIVIDNDNGNIKIIFKEKPSIANVDIKGYKTRSEDTDAIKKILKLNKGSMYSEKRVKEAKEQLLGMLSSEGFINSVVEVETEKLNDSSIKLTFNVNKGDEIIIREAKYHGASELDGSDFKKVTANKEKEFASWWFGQSDGEMKIDQLKYDARRINDLYFEKGYLDADVKEPFLDIDFASNQAKLDFFVKEGEKYTTNDIKIFLDSSIVDPEEIYSDLKLKVDRTFNIKKLRDDQEYIRTLVADKGYAYAEVKFDLKKNEAEHRVDVIFSVVPGQQVYINDVKISGNARTLDRVVRRDVYLAPGDMYNLTDLKDAKSKLKRSSFFEDVQIEEKRISEDKMDLSVKVTEAPTGSIMLGGGYGSYDKLMINGSVSDTNIFGSGLTLSLSGDLSKRSNRYEVALKNPAINDSDYNGEVEAHSTKIEYRRTHYDSDVKTKGFSVAAGKEVVRNTYVGARYGLDFISEVYNYESSFASTVPAGSKLYTDQDYTNSSITPYINYDSTNDFYFPTAGIKAGASVEYAGVGGDSKYIKPGVNFRYFYSLEDLTELDWILRFKTQAKMLIDEGQINQGDSLYLGGPKTLRGYKSYAFPNNESGYYQDPYEKMWSNQAEISFPLVPSAKMRWGLFYDYGMIGQNSFSEIKRSGTGALLEWISPMGPLQLIFAKPIGDKPGDDTSSFEFSFGTSF
;
A
#
# COMPACT_ATOMS: atom_id res chain seq x y z
N MET A 1 48.29 -5.12 1.56
CA MET A 1 49.45 -4.60 2.31
C MET A 1 49.33 -5.08 3.75
N LYS A 2 50.37 -5.80 4.23
CA LYS A 2 50.39 -6.44 5.54
C LYS A 2 50.47 -5.37 6.64
N ASN A 3 49.43 -5.24 7.43
CA ASN A 3 49.48 -4.43 8.66
C ASN A 3 50.37 -5.16 9.67
N ARG A 4 51.48 -4.57 9.95
CA ARG A 4 52.37 -4.94 11.06
C ARG A 4 51.70 -4.44 12.35
N ILE A 5 51.13 -5.37 13.11
CA ILE A 5 50.85 -5.16 14.52
C ILE A 5 52.22 -5.26 15.22
N THR A 6 52.77 -4.14 15.59
CA THR A 6 54.00 -4.08 16.39
C THR A 6 53.58 -4.33 17.85
N PHE A 7 53.68 -5.58 18.27
CA PHE A 7 53.73 -5.88 19.69
C PHE A 7 55.06 -5.38 20.25
N LEU A 8 55.01 -4.30 21.00
CA LEU A 8 56.15 -3.91 21.83
C LEU A 8 56.08 -4.76 23.10
N SER A 9 56.74 -5.95 23.06
CA SER A 9 56.97 -6.73 24.23
C SER A 9 58.14 -6.08 25.02
N LEU A 10 57.78 -5.30 26.03
CA LEU A 10 58.73 -4.87 27.02
C LEU A 10 58.96 -6.04 28.00
N ALA A 11 59.95 -6.86 27.70
CA ALA A 11 60.46 -7.86 28.66
C ALA A 11 61.18 -7.15 29.79
N CYS A 12 60.51 -6.81 30.86
CA CYS A 12 61.11 -6.60 32.17
C CYS A 12 61.00 -7.90 32.96
N ALA A 13 62.02 -8.74 32.81
CA ALA A 13 62.27 -9.84 33.74
C ALA A 13 62.83 -9.27 35.06
N THR A 14 61.93 -8.85 35.95
CA THR A 14 62.19 -8.68 37.35
C THR A 14 61.57 -9.81 38.14
N VAL A 15 62.31 -10.47 38.95
CA VAL A 15 61.91 -11.49 39.92
C VAL A 15 60.67 -11.01 40.66
N LEU A 16 59.50 -11.56 40.32
CA LEU A 16 58.26 -11.33 41.03
C LEU A 16 58.25 -12.17 42.30
N SER A 17 58.79 -11.61 43.41
CA SER A 17 58.27 -11.92 44.72
C SER A 17 56.76 -11.50 44.68
N ALA A 18 55.84 -12.39 45.13
CA ALA A 18 54.44 -12.14 45.18
C ALA A 18 54.17 -10.89 46.03
N SER A 19 54.17 -9.73 45.42
CA SER A 19 53.82 -8.47 46.11
C SER A 19 52.32 -8.41 46.34
N SER A 20 51.91 -8.32 47.58
CA SER A 20 50.52 -8.06 47.93
C SER A 20 50.13 -6.67 47.44
N ILE A 21 48.92 -6.55 46.88
CA ILE A 21 48.34 -5.28 46.44
C ILE A 21 48.06 -4.45 47.69
N LYS A 22 48.67 -3.26 47.79
CA LYS A 22 48.45 -2.34 48.91
C LYS A 22 47.28 -1.39 48.64
N SER A 23 47.17 -0.88 47.41
CA SER A 23 46.09 0.00 47.01
C SER A 23 45.85 -0.13 45.48
N ILE A 24 44.65 0.17 45.07
CA ILE A 24 44.27 0.27 43.66
C ILE A 24 43.65 1.63 43.45
N GLU A 25 44.16 2.39 42.51
CA GLU A 25 43.66 3.71 42.16
C GLU A 25 43.30 3.74 40.67
N TYR A 26 42.07 4.19 40.37
CA TYR A 26 41.57 4.36 38.99
C TYR A 26 41.63 5.86 38.63
N LEU A 27 42.42 6.19 37.65
CA LEU A 27 42.67 7.59 37.24
C LEU A 27 42.11 7.88 35.85
N ASN A 28 41.60 9.08 35.64
CA ASN A 28 41.09 9.61 34.35
C ASN A 28 39.93 8.79 33.77
N VAL A 29 39.08 8.24 34.60
CA VAL A 29 37.88 7.52 34.20
C VAL A 29 36.63 8.20 34.73
N SER A 30 35.70 8.47 33.85
CA SER A 30 34.41 9.13 34.15
C SER A 30 33.18 8.37 33.59
N LYS A 31 33.40 7.52 32.62
CA LYS A 31 32.32 6.84 31.86
C LYS A 31 31.93 5.46 32.41
N VAL A 32 32.73 4.93 33.29
CA VAL A 32 32.51 3.64 33.97
C VAL A 32 32.53 3.87 35.47
N SER A 33 31.57 3.34 36.19
CA SER A 33 31.50 3.52 37.65
C SER A 33 32.62 2.77 38.34
N PRO A 34 33.15 3.26 39.48
CA PRO A 34 34.19 2.57 40.25
C PRO A 34 33.82 1.14 40.60
N GLN A 35 32.57 0.85 40.91
CA GLN A 35 32.08 -0.50 41.24
C GLN A 35 32.30 -1.48 40.08
N VAL A 36 31.96 -1.06 38.84
CA VAL A 36 32.14 -1.88 37.63
C VAL A 36 33.64 -2.10 37.34
N LEU A 37 34.47 -1.09 37.60
CA LEU A 37 35.94 -1.22 37.44
C LEU A 37 36.49 -2.24 38.45
N GLU A 38 36.08 -2.20 39.73
CA GLU A 38 36.49 -3.14 40.76
C GLU A 38 36.04 -4.56 40.48
N GLU A 39 34.75 -4.75 40.07
CA GLU A 39 34.23 -6.06 39.68
C GLU A 39 34.96 -6.64 38.46
N THR A 40 35.26 -5.80 37.48
CA THR A 40 35.98 -6.22 36.26
C THR A 40 37.41 -6.60 36.53
N LEU A 41 38.10 -5.87 37.41
CA LEU A 41 39.44 -6.16 37.81
C LEU A 41 39.54 -7.47 38.62
N GLY A 42 38.54 -7.75 39.45
CA GLY A 42 38.45 -8.99 40.23
C GLY A 42 39.56 -9.20 41.24
N MET A 43 40.27 -8.12 41.63
CA MET A 43 41.35 -8.10 42.65
C MET A 43 41.13 -6.89 43.58
N ARG A 44 41.50 -7.04 44.83
CA ARG A 44 41.36 -6.02 45.89
C ARG A 44 42.68 -5.81 46.65
N ALA A 45 42.75 -4.73 47.41
CA ALA A 45 43.83 -4.52 48.34
C ALA A 45 43.89 -5.68 49.35
N GLY A 46 45.07 -6.25 49.53
CA GLY A 46 45.35 -7.46 50.29
C GLY A 46 45.55 -8.73 49.45
N ASP A 47 45.06 -8.77 48.23
CA ASP A 47 45.26 -9.91 47.31
C ASP A 47 46.69 -9.99 46.80
N SER A 48 47.12 -11.15 46.31
CA SER A 48 48.35 -11.31 45.55
C SER A 48 48.13 -10.82 44.10
N LEU A 49 49.09 -10.09 43.57
CA LEU A 49 49.05 -9.63 42.19
C LEU A 49 49.09 -10.81 41.21
N ASP A 50 48.02 -11.04 40.50
CA ASP A 50 47.89 -12.08 39.48
C ASP A 50 47.89 -11.44 38.08
N SER A 51 48.98 -11.66 37.35
CA SER A 51 49.16 -11.09 36.00
C SER A 51 48.14 -11.64 35.00
N ASN A 52 47.60 -12.85 35.16
CA ASN A 52 46.60 -13.42 34.25
C ASN A 52 45.25 -12.72 34.47
N LYS A 53 44.82 -12.55 35.71
CA LYS A 53 43.62 -11.80 36.04
C LYS A 53 43.71 -10.35 35.57
N LEU A 54 44.87 -9.74 35.69
CA LEU A 54 45.10 -8.38 35.23
C LEU A 54 44.95 -8.28 33.70
N ASN A 55 45.48 -9.25 32.96
CA ASN A 55 45.35 -9.31 31.49
C ASN A 55 43.89 -9.56 31.08
N GLU A 56 43.20 -10.44 31.77
CA GLU A 56 41.77 -10.68 31.52
C GLU A 56 40.94 -9.42 31.78
N ALA A 57 41.23 -8.70 32.87
CA ALA A 57 40.58 -7.44 33.18
C ALA A 57 40.84 -6.38 32.11
N LEU A 58 42.08 -6.26 31.62
CA LEU A 58 42.48 -5.35 30.55
C LEU A 58 41.66 -5.64 29.27
N ILE A 59 41.57 -6.92 28.88
CA ILE A 59 40.76 -7.34 27.71
C ILE A 59 39.29 -6.94 27.89
N LYS A 60 38.74 -7.14 29.10
CA LYS A 60 37.37 -6.72 29.42
C LYS A 60 37.20 -5.21 29.38
N PHE A 61 38.13 -4.44 29.94
CA PHE A 61 38.09 -2.98 29.88
C PHE A 61 38.09 -2.47 28.43
N TYR A 62 38.97 -3.02 27.57
CA TYR A 62 38.93 -2.67 26.14
C TYR A 62 37.63 -3.08 25.44
N SER A 63 37.03 -4.20 25.86
CA SER A 63 35.76 -4.68 25.29
C SER A 63 34.59 -3.74 25.54
N TYR A 64 34.61 -2.90 26.58
CA TYR A 64 33.61 -1.86 26.82
C TYR A 64 33.60 -0.78 25.73
N GLY A 65 34.68 -0.66 24.96
CA GLY A 65 34.76 0.29 23.85
C GLY A 65 34.93 1.76 24.25
N TYR A 66 35.03 2.06 25.54
CA TYR A 66 35.17 3.43 26.05
C TYR A 66 36.60 3.96 26.10
N PHE A 67 37.59 3.09 26.06
CA PHE A 67 38.97 3.44 26.28
C PHE A 67 39.81 3.37 25.00
N ASP A 68 40.67 4.38 24.82
CA ASP A 68 41.66 4.46 23.76
C ASP A 68 42.97 3.78 24.19
N ASP A 69 43.33 3.97 25.45
CA ASP A 69 44.51 3.38 26.06
C ASP A 69 44.29 3.14 27.55
N ILE A 70 44.98 2.14 28.10
CA ILE A 70 44.94 1.79 29.54
C ILE A 70 46.37 1.48 29.96
N VAL A 71 46.92 2.31 30.85
CA VAL A 71 48.26 2.13 31.38
C VAL A 71 48.16 1.67 32.85
N ILE A 72 48.86 0.62 33.19
CA ILE A 72 48.93 0.13 34.56
C ILE A 72 50.34 0.38 35.06
N ASP A 73 50.43 1.16 36.15
CA ASP A 73 51.65 1.45 36.85
C ASP A 73 51.62 0.74 38.22
N ASN A 74 52.69 0.08 38.59
CA ASN A 74 52.81 -0.62 39.86
C ASN A 74 54.08 -0.13 40.61
N ASP A 75 53.85 0.68 41.62
CA ASP A 75 54.92 1.14 42.52
C ASP A 75 54.77 0.40 43.86
N ASN A 76 55.58 -0.66 44.01
CA ASN A 76 55.77 -1.44 45.25
C ASN A 76 54.39 -1.93 45.84
N GLY A 77 53.47 -2.37 45.01
CA GLY A 77 52.17 -2.87 45.37
C GLY A 77 51.04 -1.81 45.35
N ASN A 78 51.37 -0.55 45.04
CA ASN A 78 50.36 0.48 44.75
C ASN A 78 50.10 0.48 43.25
N ILE A 79 48.94 -0.03 42.86
CA ILE A 79 48.54 -0.17 41.47
C ILE A 79 47.75 1.06 41.04
N LYS A 80 48.20 1.77 40.02
CA LYS A 80 47.51 2.86 39.39
C LYS A 80 47.07 2.42 37.99
N ILE A 81 45.78 2.38 37.74
CA ILE A 81 45.20 2.10 36.42
C ILE A 81 44.76 3.43 35.82
N ILE A 82 45.50 3.89 34.83
CA ILE A 82 45.29 5.18 34.17
C ILE A 82 44.59 4.93 32.85
N PHE A 83 43.35 5.41 32.76
CA PHE A 83 42.53 5.26 31.57
C PHE A 83 42.66 6.51 30.68
N LYS A 84 42.76 6.27 29.40
CA LYS A 84 42.56 7.30 28.37
C LYS A 84 41.23 7.07 27.68
N GLU A 85 40.21 7.82 28.09
CA GLU A 85 38.89 7.67 27.53
C GLU A 85 38.80 8.18 26.09
N LYS A 86 38.05 7.44 25.23
CA LYS A 86 37.72 7.91 23.89
C LYS A 86 36.79 9.13 24.00
N PRO A 87 36.97 10.15 23.16
CA PRO A 87 36.07 11.26 23.11
C PRO A 87 34.67 10.80 22.66
N SER A 88 33.62 11.44 23.14
CA SER A 88 32.25 11.25 22.67
C SER A 88 31.95 12.17 21.49
N ILE A 89 31.08 11.75 20.62
CA ILE A 89 30.57 12.56 19.51
C ILE A 89 29.57 13.56 20.04
N ALA A 90 29.92 14.86 20.05
CA ALA A 90 29.03 15.93 20.48
C ALA A 90 28.01 16.31 19.40
N ASN A 91 28.44 16.31 18.14
CA ASN A 91 27.59 16.63 17.00
C ASN A 91 28.09 15.93 15.73
N VAL A 92 27.17 15.62 14.82
CA VAL A 92 27.44 15.13 13.47
C VAL A 92 26.75 16.05 12.48
N ASP A 93 27.52 16.72 11.63
CA ASP A 93 27.01 17.54 10.55
C ASP A 93 27.27 16.87 9.20
N ILE A 94 26.29 16.90 8.31
CA ILE A 94 26.41 16.42 6.93
C ILE A 94 26.11 17.62 6.02
N LYS A 95 27.11 18.07 5.28
CA LYS A 95 27.00 19.23 4.38
C LYS A 95 27.08 18.79 2.92
N GLY A 96 26.32 19.44 2.05
CA GLY A 96 26.37 19.22 0.60
C GLY A 96 25.57 18.04 0.08
N TYR A 97 24.79 17.31 0.93
CA TYR A 97 23.98 16.16 0.49
C TYR A 97 22.48 16.46 0.51
N LYS A 98 21.85 16.51 1.66
CA LYS A 98 20.44 16.87 1.81
C LYS A 98 20.32 18.18 2.60
N THR A 99 19.35 18.99 2.25
CA THR A 99 19.18 20.32 2.86
C THR A 99 18.12 20.35 3.96
N ARG A 100 17.19 19.40 3.97
CA ARG A 100 16.14 19.30 5.01
C ARG A 100 16.70 18.60 6.26
N SER A 101 16.38 19.14 7.43
CA SER A 101 16.83 18.60 8.72
C SER A 101 16.36 17.18 8.97
N GLU A 102 15.11 16.86 8.59
CA GLU A 102 14.51 15.53 8.75
C GLU A 102 15.26 14.46 7.95
N ASP A 103 15.61 14.75 6.69
CA ASP A 103 16.41 13.86 5.85
C ASP A 103 17.80 13.62 6.43
N THR A 104 18.42 14.69 6.95
CA THR A 104 19.75 14.60 7.57
C THR A 104 19.74 13.75 8.83
N ASP A 105 18.70 13.86 9.65
CA ASP A 105 18.58 13.07 10.88
C ASP A 105 18.28 11.60 10.59
N ALA A 106 17.52 11.29 9.53
CA ALA A 106 17.34 9.93 9.04
C ALA A 106 18.67 9.31 8.59
N ILE A 107 19.47 10.05 7.84
CA ILE A 107 20.82 9.61 7.40
C ILE A 107 21.74 9.36 8.62
N LYS A 108 21.77 10.25 9.61
CA LYS A 108 22.57 10.05 10.84
C LYS A 108 22.21 8.76 11.57
N LYS A 109 20.91 8.42 11.62
CA LYS A 109 20.43 7.14 12.20
C LYS A 109 20.97 5.93 11.42
N ILE A 110 20.93 5.98 10.08
CA ILE A 110 21.45 4.92 9.20
C ILE A 110 22.96 4.74 9.42
N LEU A 111 23.71 5.84 9.49
CA LEU A 111 25.15 5.84 9.72
C LEU A 111 25.53 5.40 11.14
N LYS A 112 24.56 5.25 12.04
CA LYS A 112 24.76 4.86 13.46
C LYS A 112 25.76 5.77 14.22
N LEU A 113 25.83 7.02 13.81
CA LEU A 113 26.64 8.07 14.45
C LEU A 113 25.74 9.02 15.23
N ASN A 114 25.39 8.62 16.45
CA ASN A 114 24.51 9.41 17.30
C ASN A 114 25.30 10.32 18.24
N LYS A 115 24.71 11.46 18.60
CA LYS A 115 25.22 12.32 19.67
C LYS A 115 25.35 11.50 20.97
N GLY A 116 26.52 11.59 21.61
CA GLY A 116 26.84 10.84 22.83
C GLY A 116 27.53 9.48 22.61
N SER A 117 27.56 8.96 21.37
CA SER A 117 28.31 7.72 21.08
C SER A 117 29.82 7.95 21.10
N MET A 118 30.57 6.88 21.41
CA MET A 118 32.04 6.95 21.44
C MET A 118 32.59 7.07 20.03
N TYR A 119 33.58 7.94 19.86
CA TYR A 119 34.32 8.06 18.62
C TYR A 119 35.07 6.78 18.30
N SER A 120 34.98 6.36 17.06
CA SER A 120 35.76 5.25 16.53
C SER A 120 36.08 5.55 15.07
N GLU A 121 37.38 5.61 14.75
CA GLU A 121 37.83 5.85 13.39
C GLU A 121 37.27 4.81 12.40
N LYS A 122 37.17 3.54 12.85
CA LYS A 122 36.57 2.47 12.06
C LYS A 122 35.12 2.76 11.72
N ARG A 123 34.29 3.19 12.70
CA ARG A 123 32.89 3.53 12.48
C ARG A 123 32.71 4.75 11.57
N VAL A 124 33.59 5.74 11.72
CA VAL A 124 33.59 6.93 10.84
C VAL A 124 33.90 6.53 9.40
N LYS A 125 34.87 5.62 9.20
CA LYS A 125 35.18 5.09 7.87
C LYS A 125 34.03 4.29 7.29
N GLU A 126 33.43 3.41 8.07
CA GLU A 126 32.23 2.64 7.66
C GLU A 126 31.05 3.59 7.29
N ALA A 127 30.81 4.64 8.08
CA ALA A 127 29.82 5.65 7.79
C ALA A 127 30.11 6.42 6.50
N LYS A 128 31.37 6.77 6.24
CA LYS A 128 31.79 7.38 4.99
C LYS A 128 31.51 6.46 3.79
N GLU A 129 31.83 5.17 3.89
CA GLU A 129 31.59 4.18 2.84
C GLU A 129 30.09 3.97 2.61
N GLN A 130 29.30 3.94 3.68
CA GLN A 130 27.82 3.87 3.57
C GLN A 130 27.26 5.12 2.88
N LEU A 131 27.75 6.31 3.22
CA LEU A 131 27.30 7.56 2.60
C LEU A 131 27.67 7.61 1.11
N LEU A 132 28.86 7.15 0.74
CA LEU A 132 29.27 7.00 -0.66
C LEU A 132 28.40 5.97 -1.40
N GLY A 133 28.04 4.85 -0.75
CA GLY A 133 27.11 3.86 -1.29
C GLY A 133 25.72 4.43 -1.54
N MET A 134 25.19 5.24 -0.61
CA MET A 134 23.92 5.93 -0.78
C MET A 134 23.95 6.90 -1.97
N LEU A 135 25.01 7.69 -2.11
CA LEU A 135 25.20 8.61 -3.23
C LEU A 135 25.32 7.87 -4.57
N SER A 136 26.05 6.76 -4.58
CA SER A 136 26.18 5.92 -5.78
C SER A 136 24.85 5.29 -6.18
N SER A 137 23.99 4.91 -5.23
CA SER A 137 22.66 4.38 -5.51
C SER A 137 21.69 5.46 -6.03
N GLU A 138 21.98 6.74 -5.78
CA GLU A 138 21.30 7.90 -6.32
C GLU A 138 21.93 8.43 -7.63
N GLY A 139 22.83 7.69 -8.27
CA GLY A 139 23.46 8.05 -9.55
C GLY A 139 24.73 8.92 -9.44
N PHE A 140 25.15 9.32 -8.23
CA PHE A 140 26.32 10.16 -8.01
C PHE A 140 27.58 9.31 -7.78
N ILE A 141 28.10 8.73 -8.86
CA ILE A 141 29.23 7.76 -8.79
C ILE A 141 30.56 8.45 -8.45
N ASN A 142 30.73 9.71 -8.89
CA ASN A 142 31.96 10.50 -8.68
C ASN A 142 31.93 11.28 -7.35
N SER A 143 31.07 10.93 -6.43
CA SER A 143 30.97 11.63 -5.16
C SER A 143 32.23 11.50 -4.34
N VAL A 144 32.59 12.58 -3.67
CA VAL A 144 33.69 12.62 -2.70
C VAL A 144 33.14 13.02 -1.35
N VAL A 145 33.44 12.25 -0.33
CA VAL A 145 33.10 12.57 1.06
C VAL A 145 34.37 12.77 1.86
N GLU A 146 34.57 13.95 2.38
CA GLU A 146 35.65 14.27 3.31
C GLU A 146 35.10 14.36 4.72
N VAL A 147 35.82 13.79 5.69
CA VAL A 147 35.39 13.80 7.09
C VAL A 147 36.37 14.64 7.91
N GLU A 148 35.88 15.72 8.45
CA GLU A 148 36.61 16.59 9.37
C GLU A 148 36.26 16.23 10.81
N THR A 149 37.28 16.08 11.66
CA THR A 149 37.13 15.82 13.08
C THR A 149 37.65 17.01 13.85
N GLU A 150 36.77 17.74 14.49
CA GLU A 150 37.11 18.89 15.32
C GLU A 150 37.04 18.51 16.80
N LYS A 151 38.13 18.70 17.55
CA LYS A 151 38.14 18.53 19.00
C LYS A 151 37.50 19.76 19.64
N LEU A 152 36.40 19.55 20.33
CA LEU A 152 35.75 20.64 21.12
C LEU A 152 36.41 20.76 22.50
N ASN A 153 36.83 19.63 23.08
CA ASN A 153 37.60 19.49 24.32
C ASN A 153 38.22 18.09 24.39
N ASP A 154 38.88 17.73 25.48
CA ASP A 154 39.55 16.41 25.64
C ASP A 154 38.56 15.23 25.64
N SER A 155 37.28 15.47 25.94
CA SER A 155 36.24 14.44 26.09
C SER A 155 35.22 14.44 24.96
N SER A 156 35.22 15.40 24.03
CA SER A 156 34.21 15.54 23.00
C SER A 156 34.74 16.04 21.67
N ILE A 157 34.19 15.52 20.60
CA ILE A 157 34.50 15.89 19.23
C ILE A 157 33.25 16.21 18.43
N LYS A 158 33.43 17.00 17.40
CA LYS A 158 32.43 17.24 16.34
C LYS A 158 32.92 16.56 15.06
N LEU A 159 32.02 15.86 14.38
CA LEU A 159 32.23 15.28 13.04
C LEU A 159 31.48 16.10 11.99
N THR A 160 32.17 16.44 10.90
CA THR A 160 31.57 17.08 9.75
C THR A 160 31.89 16.26 8.51
N PHE A 161 30.85 15.74 7.87
CA PHE A 161 30.92 15.08 6.57
C PHE A 161 30.68 16.12 5.48
N ASN A 162 31.73 16.51 4.79
CA ASN A 162 31.65 17.43 3.65
C ASN A 162 31.45 16.58 2.39
N VAL A 163 30.25 16.62 1.83
CA VAL A 163 29.87 15.84 0.65
C VAL A 163 29.96 16.73 -0.58
N ASN A 164 30.79 16.32 -1.53
CA ASN A 164 30.74 16.80 -2.89
C ASN A 164 30.10 15.69 -3.74
N LYS A 165 28.84 15.89 -4.14
CA LYS A 165 28.10 14.89 -4.91
C LYS A 165 28.70 14.61 -6.28
N GLY A 166 29.36 15.61 -6.89
CA GLY A 166 29.65 15.58 -8.30
C GLY A 166 28.38 15.70 -9.14
N ASP A 167 28.48 15.31 -10.39
CA ASP A 167 27.35 15.27 -11.32
C ASP A 167 26.72 13.87 -11.34
N GLU A 168 25.44 13.86 -11.60
CA GLU A 168 24.65 12.64 -11.75
C GLU A 168 24.97 11.97 -13.10
N ILE A 169 25.21 10.66 -13.10
CA ILE A 169 25.42 9.90 -14.32
C ILE A 169 24.07 9.45 -14.87
N ILE A 170 23.80 9.83 -16.10
CA ILE A 170 22.52 9.55 -16.78
C ILE A 170 22.74 8.46 -17.85
N ILE A 171 21.91 7.43 -17.81
CA ILE A 171 21.88 6.37 -18.82
C ILE A 171 21.29 6.94 -20.10
N ARG A 172 22.11 6.99 -21.14
CA ARG A 172 21.71 7.47 -22.46
C ARG A 172 21.23 6.35 -23.35
N GLU A 173 21.80 5.17 -23.20
CA GLU A 173 21.52 4.05 -24.10
C GLU A 173 21.65 2.73 -23.33
N ALA A 174 20.71 1.81 -23.56
CA ALA A 174 20.80 0.43 -23.10
C ALA A 174 20.59 -0.49 -24.32
N LYS A 175 21.60 -1.32 -24.62
CA LYS A 175 21.56 -2.28 -25.73
C LYS A 175 21.46 -3.70 -25.21
N TYR A 176 20.72 -4.52 -25.93
CA TYR A 176 20.47 -5.91 -25.59
C TYR A 176 20.91 -6.80 -26.76
N HIS A 177 22.19 -7.21 -26.72
CA HIS A 177 22.78 -8.02 -27.78
C HIS A 177 22.35 -9.48 -27.68
N GLY A 178 21.85 -10.05 -28.76
CA GLY A 178 21.36 -11.43 -28.83
C GLY A 178 19.90 -11.62 -28.44
N ALA A 179 19.20 -10.55 -28.03
CA ALA A 179 17.75 -10.57 -27.87
C ALA A 179 17.06 -10.44 -29.24
N SER A 180 16.16 -11.35 -29.56
CA SER A 180 15.39 -11.41 -30.79
C SER A 180 13.90 -11.59 -30.57
N GLU A 181 13.50 -12.24 -29.49
CA GLU A 181 12.12 -12.57 -29.14
C GLU A 181 11.50 -11.54 -28.17
N LEU A 182 12.32 -10.94 -27.32
CA LEU A 182 11.94 -9.84 -26.43
C LEU A 182 12.72 -8.58 -26.81
N ASP A 183 12.12 -7.44 -26.61
CA ASP A 183 12.73 -6.15 -26.99
C ASP A 183 13.03 -5.24 -25.80
N GLY A 184 13.67 -4.11 -26.07
CA GLY A 184 14.02 -3.12 -25.04
C GLY A 184 12.82 -2.59 -24.26
N SER A 185 11.60 -2.60 -24.83
CA SER A 185 10.41 -2.13 -24.14
C SER A 185 9.96 -3.11 -23.04
N ASP A 186 10.19 -4.41 -23.25
CA ASP A 186 9.91 -5.45 -22.26
C ASP A 186 10.91 -5.39 -21.13
N PHE A 187 12.20 -5.23 -21.46
CA PHE A 187 13.25 -5.13 -20.45
C PHE A 187 13.12 -3.88 -19.58
N LYS A 188 12.71 -2.75 -20.16
CA LYS A 188 12.42 -1.53 -19.40
C LYS A 188 11.33 -1.68 -18.34
N LYS A 189 10.43 -2.66 -18.47
CA LYS A 189 9.41 -2.94 -17.46
C LYS A 189 10.00 -3.53 -16.17
N VAL A 190 11.07 -4.31 -16.28
CA VAL A 190 11.65 -5.08 -15.19
C VAL A 190 12.98 -4.53 -14.64
N THR A 191 13.74 -3.79 -15.44
CA THR A 191 15.04 -3.24 -15.04
C THR A 191 14.90 -1.99 -14.17
N ALA A 192 15.83 -1.78 -13.24
CA ALA A 192 15.95 -0.54 -12.46
C ALA A 192 16.74 0.54 -13.21
N ASN A 193 17.75 0.12 -13.99
CA ASN A 193 18.54 1.01 -14.83
C ASN A 193 17.89 1.14 -16.21
N LYS A 194 17.36 2.32 -16.49
CA LYS A 194 16.61 2.65 -17.74
C LYS A 194 17.16 3.91 -18.36
N GLU A 195 17.05 4.00 -19.67
CA GLU A 195 17.31 5.25 -20.38
C GLU A 195 16.39 6.37 -19.89
N LYS A 196 16.88 7.61 -20.01
CA LYS A 196 16.07 8.80 -19.74
C LYS A 196 14.92 8.91 -20.75
N GLU A 197 13.71 9.01 -20.25
CA GLU A 197 12.51 9.15 -21.06
C GLU A 197 12.09 10.62 -21.20
N PHE A 198 11.38 10.93 -22.30
CA PHE A 198 10.88 12.28 -22.55
C PHE A 198 9.83 12.67 -21.51
N ALA A 199 9.95 13.90 -20.97
CA ALA A 199 9.05 14.44 -19.96
C ALA A 199 8.96 13.61 -18.65
N SER A 200 10.05 12.91 -18.27
CA SER A 200 10.15 12.12 -17.05
C SER A 200 9.71 12.88 -15.80
N TRP A 201 10.07 14.16 -15.71
CA TRP A 201 9.73 15.06 -14.59
C TRP A 201 8.23 15.34 -14.46
N TRP A 202 7.46 15.21 -15.54
CA TRP A 202 6.01 15.47 -15.55
C TRP A 202 5.18 14.22 -15.25
N PHE A 203 5.62 13.07 -15.77
CA PHE A 203 4.84 11.83 -15.73
C PHE A 203 5.43 10.76 -14.80
N GLY A 204 6.51 11.06 -14.07
CA GLY A 204 7.17 10.08 -13.19
C GLY A 204 7.81 8.92 -13.95
N GLN A 205 8.16 9.14 -15.23
CA GLN A 205 8.92 8.19 -16.05
C GLN A 205 10.39 8.18 -15.62
N SER A 206 11.21 7.29 -16.21
CA SER A 206 12.63 7.20 -15.88
C SER A 206 13.36 8.50 -16.19
N ASP A 207 14.03 9.05 -15.20
CA ASP A 207 14.95 10.18 -15.36
C ASP A 207 16.33 9.76 -15.87
N GLY A 208 16.58 8.45 -15.98
CA GLY A 208 17.81 7.88 -16.48
C GLY A 208 18.90 7.74 -15.41
N GLU A 209 18.59 7.93 -14.14
CA GLU A 209 19.55 7.78 -13.06
C GLU A 209 20.25 6.42 -13.08
N MET A 210 21.58 6.44 -13.01
CA MET A 210 22.38 5.23 -12.97
C MET A 210 22.42 4.67 -11.54
N LYS A 211 22.00 3.39 -11.38
CA LYS A 211 21.99 2.66 -10.10
C LYS A 211 22.97 1.47 -10.18
N ILE A 212 24.21 1.71 -9.81
CA ILE A 212 25.30 0.73 -10.01
C ILE A 212 25.08 -0.58 -9.25
N ASP A 213 24.53 -0.49 -8.04
CA ASP A 213 24.21 -1.62 -7.18
C ASP A 213 23.11 -2.52 -7.75
N GLN A 214 22.29 -1.99 -8.67
CA GLN A 214 21.19 -2.70 -9.30
C GLN A 214 21.57 -3.44 -10.58
N LEU A 215 22.75 -3.21 -11.16
CA LEU A 215 23.13 -3.78 -12.46
C LEU A 215 23.07 -5.31 -12.51
N LYS A 216 23.66 -5.98 -11.52
CA LYS A 216 23.60 -7.45 -11.43
C LYS A 216 22.19 -7.98 -11.21
N TYR A 217 21.33 -7.20 -10.54
CA TYR A 217 19.92 -7.56 -10.34
C TYR A 217 19.11 -7.33 -11.61
N ASP A 218 19.47 -6.34 -12.45
CA ASP A 218 18.84 -6.12 -13.73
C ASP A 218 19.05 -7.30 -14.68
N ALA A 219 20.27 -7.84 -14.74
CA ALA A 219 20.51 -9.06 -15.51
C ALA A 219 19.65 -10.23 -15.04
N ARG A 220 19.49 -10.41 -13.70
CA ARG A 220 18.61 -11.44 -13.14
C ARG A 220 17.13 -11.19 -13.46
N ARG A 221 16.66 -9.93 -13.39
CA ARG A 221 15.28 -9.55 -13.72
C ARG A 221 14.97 -9.84 -15.18
N ILE A 222 15.90 -9.54 -16.09
CA ILE A 222 15.77 -9.88 -17.50
C ILE A 222 15.74 -11.40 -17.69
N ASN A 223 16.59 -12.14 -16.99
CA ASN A 223 16.60 -13.60 -17.05
C ASN A 223 15.30 -14.22 -16.52
N ASP A 224 14.79 -13.70 -15.37
CA ASP A 224 13.48 -14.09 -14.82
C ASP A 224 12.35 -13.80 -15.82
N LEU A 225 12.40 -12.66 -16.54
CA LEU A 225 11.42 -12.34 -17.59
C LEU A 225 11.44 -13.37 -18.72
N TYR A 226 12.61 -13.81 -19.17
CA TYR A 226 12.71 -14.89 -20.14
C TYR A 226 12.11 -16.20 -19.62
N PHE A 227 12.34 -16.55 -18.36
CA PHE A 227 11.74 -17.72 -17.71
C PHE A 227 10.22 -17.57 -17.58
N GLU A 228 9.69 -16.36 -17.38
CA GLU A 228 8.25 -16.11 -17.40
C GLU A 228 7.64 -16.30 -18.81
N LYS A 229 8.44 -16.08 -19.86
CA LYS A 229 8.03 -16.26 -21.26
C LYS A 229 8.30 -17.66 -21.81
N GLY A 230 8.85 -18.55 -20.99
CA GLY A 230 9.09 -19.97 -21.30
C GLY A 230 10.49 -20.30 -21.79
N TYR A 231 11.42 -19.37 -21.83
CA TYR A 231 12.79 -19.59 -22.31
C TYR A 231 13.68 -20.08 -21.15
N LEU A 232 13.56 -21.38 -20.80
CA LEU A 232 14.23 -21.96 -19.63
C LEU A 232 15.76 -22.07 -19.73
N ASP A 233 16.32 -21.92 -20.93
CA ASP A 233 17.76 -21.95 -21.18
C ASP A 233 18.35 -20.55 -21.38
N ALA A 234 17.56 -19.52 -21.09
CA ALA A 234 18.02 -18.15 -21.18
C ALA A 234 19.17 -17.88 -20.18
N ASP A 235 20.16 -17.17 -20.65
CA ASP A 235 21.34 -16.73 -19.86
C ASP A 235 21.65 -15.27 -20.16
N VAL A 236 21.47 -14.43 -19.19
CA VAL A 236 21.72 -12.98 -19.30
C VAL A 236 22.89 -12.63 -18.41
N LYS A 237 23.94 -12.15 -19.03
CA LYS A 237 25.16 -11.73 -18.31
C LYS A 237 24.99 -10.36 -17.68
N GLU A 238 25.77 -10.11 -16.63
CA GLU A 238 25.89 -8.77 -16.05
C GLU A 238 26.31 -7.78 -17.17
N PRO A 239 25.63 -6.61 -17.27
CA PRO A 239 25.87 -5.70 -18.39
C PRO A 239 27.28 -5.09 -18.30
N PHE A 240 27.85 -4.87 -19.49
CA PHE A 240 29.03 -4.02 -19.60
C PHE A 240 28.58 -2.56 -19.46
N LEU A 241 29.26 -1.84 -18.57
CA LEU A 241 29.02 -0.44 -18.27
C LEU A 241 30.14 0.42 -18.84
N ASP A 242 29.80 1.33 -19.75
CA ASP A 242 30.68 2.36 -20.28
C ASP A 242 30.24 3.74 -19.81
N ILE A 243 31.09 4.45 -19.08
CA ILE A 243 30.81 5.78 -18.53
C ILE A 243 31.73 6.81 -19.16
N ASP A 244 31.14 7.78 -19.82
CA ASP A 244 31.82 9.00 -20.24
C ASP A 244 31.67 10.08 -19.14
N PHE A 245 32.70 10.22 -18.34
CA PHE A 245 32.73 11.22 -17.26
C PHE A 245 32.84 12.66 -17.76
N ALA A 246 33.17 12.90 -19.04
CA ALA A 246 33.21 14.24 -19.59
C ALA A 246 31.80 14.76 -19.90
N SER A 247 30.90 13.87 -20.31
CA SER A 247 29.50 14.18 -20.58
C SER A 247 28.54 13.75 -19.48
N ASN A 248 29.02 13.05 -18.45
CA ASN A 248 28.23 12.41 -17.38
C ASN A 248 27.15 11.46 -17.92
N GLN A 249 27.50 10.68 -18.95
CA GLN A 249 26.59 9.74 -19.61
C GLN A 249 27.11 8.31 -19.50
N ALA A 250 26.17 7.38 -19.32
CA ALA A 250 26.44 5.95 -19.28
C ALA A 250 25.76 5.21 -20.45
N LYS A 251 26.42 4.15 -20.93
CA LYS A 251 25.86 3.15 -21.82
C LYS A 251 25.90 1.79 -21.16
N LEU A 252 24.85 1.01 -21.36
CA LEU A 252 24.71 -0.35 -20.86
C LEU A 252 24.60 -1.32 -22.02
N ASP A 253 25.48 -2.31 -22.08
CA ASP A 253 25.41 -3.40 -23.06
C ASP A 253 25.11 -4.72 -22.33
N PHE A 254 23.89 -5.22 -22.48
CA PHE A 254 23.47 -6.54 -21.99
C PHE A 254 23.73 -7.59 -23.08
N PHE A 255 24.22 -8.75 -22.65
CA PHE A 255 24.43 -9.90 -23.53
C PHE A 255 23.49 -11.01 -23.14
N VAL A 256 22.61 -11.36 -24.07
CA VAL A 256 21.51 -12.29 -23.87
C VAL A 256 21.71 -13.52 -24.76
N LYS A 257 21.53 -14.69 -24.18
CA LYS A 257 21.33 -15.94 -24.91
C LYS A 257 19.93 -16.42 -24.56
N GLU A 258 18.99 -16.38 -25.52
CA GLU A 258 17.56 -16.64 -25.25
C GLU A 258 17.26 -18.12 -25.04
N GLY A 259 17.88 -18.99 -25.83
CA GLY A 259 17.52 -20.42 -25.85
C GLY A 259 16.19 -20.68 -26.57
N GLU A 260 15.63 -21.87 -26.36
CA GLU A 260 14.35 -22.28 -26.98
C GLU A 260 13.18 -22.09 -26.00
N LYS A 261 11.99 -21.92 -26.56
CA LYS A 261 10.76 -21.73 -25.80
C LYS A 261 10.13 -23.08 -25.43
N TYR A 262 9.94 -23.32 -24.13
CA TYR A 262 9.38 -24.56 -23.60
C TYR A 262 7.88 -24.46 -23.32
N THR A 263 7.18 -25.58 -23.53
CA THR A 263 5.78 -25.77 -23.12
C THR A 263 5.71 -26.77 -21.98
N THR A 264 4.74 -26.61 -21.07
CA THR A 264 4.50 -27.56 -20.00
C THR A 264 3.93 -28.86 -20.56
N ASN A 265 4.61 -29.99 -20.32
CA ASN A 265 4.17 -31.30 -20.79
C ASN A 265 3.28 -32.00 -19.76
N ASP A 266 3.71 -32.10 -18.52
CA ASP A 266 3.00 -32.78 -17.44
C ASP A 266 3.24 -32.07 -16.11
N ILE A 267 2.28 -32.16 -15.19
CA ILE A 267 2.39 -31.63 -13.84
C ILE A 267 2.05 -32.75 -12.86
N LYS A 268 2.99 -33.10 -11.98
CA LYS A 268 2.82 -34.13 -10.95
C LYS A 268 2.96 -33.51 -9.55
N ILE A 269 2.06 -33.93 -8.66
CA ILE A 269 2.08 -33.49 -7.26
C ILE A 269 2.22 -34.74 -6.38
N PHE A 270 3.33 -34.85 -5.66
CA PHE A 270 3.55 -35.88 -4.64
C PHE A 270 3.20 -35.29 -3.27
N LEU A 271 1.99 -35.57 -2.84
CA LEU A 271 1.40 -35.14 -1.57
C LEU A 271 0.60 -36.30 -0.99
N ASP A 272 0.60 -36.50 0.33
CA ASP A 272 -0.26 -37.44 1.01
C ASP A 272 -1.72 -36.98 0.87
N SER A 273 -2.52 -37.80 0.19
CA SER A 273 -3.95 -37.52 -0.07
C SER A 273 -4.80 -37.43 1.19
N SER A 274 -4.30 -37.87 2.35
CA SER A 274 -4.99 -37.69 3.63
C SER A 274 -4.94 -36.24 4.13
N ILE A 275 -4.01 -35.41 3.63
CA ILE A 275 -3.85 -34.01 3.99
C ILE A 275 -4.70 -33.13 3.08
N VAL A 276 -4.48 -33.23 1.77
CA VAL A 276 -5.23 -32.55 0.71
C VAL A 276 -5.24 -33.48 -0.50
N ASP A 277 -6.38 -33.66 -1.14
CA ASP A 277 -6.47 -34.45 -2.36
C ASP A 277 -5.73 -33.73 -3.51
N PRO A 278 -4.71 -34.34 -4.12
CA PRO A 278 -4.01 -33.74 -5.26
C PRO A 278 -4.95 -33.36 -6.43
N GLU A 279 -6.03 -34.10 -6.64
CA GLU A 279 -6.99 -33.82 -7.73
C GLU A 279 -7.71 -32.48 -7.53
N GLU A 280 -7.99 -32.09 -6.27
CA GLU A 280 -8.56 -30.77 -5.96
C GLU A 280 -7.58 -29.63 -6.30
N ILE A 281 -6.27 -29.89 -6.20
CA ILE A 281 -5.24 -28.87 -6.45
C ILE A 281 -5.11 -28.59 -7.94
N TYR A 282 -5.17 -29.62 -8.81
CA TYR A 282 -4.94 -29.48 -10.25
C TYR A 282 -5.86 -28.46 -10.93
N SER A 283 -7.11 -28.34 -10.47
CA SER A 283 -8.08 -27.42 -11.06
C SER A 283 -7.64 -25.94 -10.93
N ASP A 284 -6.99 -25.60 -9.83
CA ASP A 284 -6.66 -24.24 -9.43
C ASP A 284 -5.22 -23.81 -9.72
N LEU A 285 -4.38 -24.74 -10.23
CA LEU A 285 -3.03 -24.40 -10.67
C LEU A 285 -3.07 -23.37 -11.80
N LYS A 286 -2.17 -22.40 -11.73
CA LYS A 286 -1.97 -21.38 -12.78
C LYS A 286 -1.23 -21.95 -13.99
N LEU A 287 -0.29 -22.88 -13.77
CA LEU A 287 0.32 -23.66 -14.83
C LEU A 287 -0.72 -24.60 -15.45
N LYS A 288 -0.70 -24.73 -16.77
CA LYS A 288 -1.57 -25.65 -17.51
C LYS A 288 -0.75 -26.45 -18.50
N VAL A 289 -1.09 -27.73 -18.64
CA VAL A 289 -0.49 -28.62 -19.66
C VAL A 289 -0.75 -28.05 -21.06
N ASP A 290 0.19 -28.26 -21.97
CA ASP A 290 0.19 -27.75 -23.36
C ASP A 290 0.13 -26.23 -23.49
N ARG A 291 0.53 -25.49 -22.44
CA ARG A 291 0.72 -24.03 -22.49
C ARG A 291 2.19 -23.67 -22.27
N THR A 292 2.59 -22.51 -22.76
CA THR A 292 3.92 -21.97 -22.52
C THR A 292 4.26 -22.03 -21.02
N PHE A 293 5.44 -22.60 -20.72
CA PHE A 293 5.95 -22.61 -19.36
C PHE A 293 6.15 -21.20 -18.81
N ASN A 294 5.88 -21.01 -17.54
CA ASN A 294 6.05 -19.72 -16.89
C ASN A 294 6.53 -19.93 -15.44
N ILE A 295 7.73 -19.44 -15.13
CA ILE A 295 8.35 -19.63 -13.81
C ILE A 295 7.60 -18.92 -12.69
N LYS A 296 6.97 -17.77 -12.99
CA LYS A 296 6.15 -17.04 -12.01
C LYS A 296 4.90 -17.82 -11.63
N LYS A 297 4.20 -18.40 -12.63
CA LYS A 297 3.06 -19.29 -12.39
C LYS A 297 3.47 -20.53 -11.58
N LEU A 298 4.63 -21.11 -11.86
CA LEU A 298 5.17 -22.22 -11.09
C LEU A 298 5.43 -21.85 -9.62
N ARG A 299 6.04 -20.69 -9.37
CA ARG A 299 6.27 -20.21 -8.00
C ARG A 299 4.95 -19.91 -7.27
N ASP A 300 3.98 -19.36 -7.97
CA ASP A 300 2.65 -19.11 -7.43
C ASP A 300 1.94 -20.43 -7.08
N ASP A 301 2.03 -21.45 -7.93
CA ASP A 301 1.48 -22.77 -7.68
C ASP A 301 2.19 -23.47 -6.52
N GLN A 302 3.50 -23.33 -6.41
CA GLN A 302 4.27 -23.81 -5.26
C GLN A 302 3.78 -23.20 -3.95
N GLU A 303 3.59 -21.87 -3.91
CA GLU A 303 3.09 -21.17 -2.73
C GLU A 303 1.62 -21.49 -2.45
N TYR A 304 0.81 -21.71 -3.49
CA TYR A 304 -0.57 -22.17 -3.36
C TYR A 304 -0.65 -23.54 -2.69
N ILE A 305 0.11 -24.54 -3.18
CA ILE A 305 0.19 -25.88 -2.60
C ILE A 305 0.67 -25.80 -1.14
N ARG A 306 1.73 -25.01 -0.88
CA ARG A 306 2.23 -24.78 0.47
C ARG A 306 1.16 -24.21 1.38
N THR A 307 0.39 -23.24 0.89
CA THR A 307 -0.68 -22.60 1.67
C THR A 307 -1.78 -23.59 2.02
N LEU A 308 -2.24 -24.40 1.06
CA LEU A 308 -3.25 -25.42 1.31
C LEU A 308 -2.83 -26.44 2.39
N VAL A 309 -1.58 -26.88 2.35
CA VAL A 309 -1.03 -27.82 3.34
C VAL A 309 -0.86 -27.14 4.70
N ALA A 310 -0.40 -25.89 4.72
CA ALA A 310 -0.23 -25.11 5.94
C ALA A 310 -1.58 -24.76 6.60
N ASP A 311 -2.64 -24.57 5.82
CA ASP A 311 -4.01 -24.36 6.34
C ASP A 311 -4.60 -25.60 7.05
N LYS A 312 -3.97 -26.77 6.86
CA LYS A 312 -4.27 -28.00 7.61
C LYS A 312 -3.37 -28.19 8.84
N GLY A 313 -2.70 -27.12 9.28
CA GLY A 313 -1.86 -27.13 10.47
C GLY A 313 -0.38 -27.42 10.23
N TYR A 314 0.04 -27.75 9.03
CA TYR A 314 1.43 -28.11 8.73
C TYR A 314 2.29 -26.86 8.46
N ALA A 315 2.56 -26.07 9.50
CA ALA A 315 3.24 -24.79 9.43
C ALA A 315 4.62 -24.87 8.77
N TYR A 316 5.32 -25.97 8.91
CA TYR A 316 6.68 -26.19 8.40
C TYR A 316 6.72 -27.00 7.09
N ALA A 317 5.61 -27.06 6.38
CA ALA A 317 5.53 -27.75 5.10
C ALA A 317 6.53 -27.17 4.09
N GLU A 318 7.36 -28.02 3.53
CA GLU A 318 8.25 -27.69 2.41
C GLU A 318 7.67 -28.23 1.11
N VAL A 319 7.49 -27.35 0.14
CA VAL A 319 7.11 -27.71 -1.23
C VAL A 319 8.31 -27.46 -2.13
N LYS A 320 8.87 -28.50 -2.70
CA LYS A 320 9.96 -28.43 -3.66
C LYS A 320 9.42 -28.73 -5.05
N PHE A 321 10.01 -28.14 -6.06
CA PHE A 321 9.73 -28.49 -7.44
C PHE A 321 10.99 -28.99 -8.16
N ASP A 322 10.80 -29.85 -9.12
CA ASP A 322 11.81 -30.31 -10.05
C ASP A 322 11.31 -30.16 -11.49
N LEU A 323 12.19 -29.77 -12.40
CA LEU A 323 11.91 -29.54 -13.81
C LEU A 323 12.66 -30.57 -14.65
N LYS A 324 11.93 -31.45 -15.34
CA LYS A 324 12.53 -32.39 -16.28
C LYS A 324 12.31 -31.90 -17.70
N LYS A 325 13.36 -31.34 -18.29
CA LYS A 325 13.35 -30.83 -19.66
C LYS A 325 13.50 -31.97 -20.68
N ASN A 326 12.69 -31.92 -21.72
CA ASN A 326 12.89 -32.66 -22.97
C ASN A 326 13.33 -31.65 -24.02
N GLU A 327 14.65 -31.59 -24.26
CA GLU A 327 15.23 -30.60 -25.18
C GLU A 327 14.85 -30.86 -26.64
N ALA A 328 14.58 -32.13 -26.99
CA ALA A 328 14.22 -32.50 -28.37
C ALA A 328 12.81 -32.05 -28.77
N GLU A 329 11.91 -31.98 -27.80
CA GLU A 329 10.50 -31.59 -28.00
C GLU A 329 10.19 -30.20 -27.44
N HIS A 330 11.17 -29.54 -26.81
CA HIS A 330 11.01 -28.27 -26.09
C HIS A 330 9.85 -28.32 -25.09
N ARG A 331 9.78 -29.42 -24.33
CA ARG A 331 8.75 -29.65 -23.31
C ARG A 331 9.37 -29.84 -21.92
N VAL A 332 8.62 -29.48 -20.90
CA VAL A 332 9.07 -29.63 -19.50
C VAL A 332 8.00 -30.28 -18.63
N ASP A 333 8.38 -31.32 -17.89
CA ASP A 333 7.56 -31.88 -16.82
C ASP A 333 7.87 -31.12 -15.52
N VAL A 334 6.82 -30.77 -14.80
CA VAL A 334 6.88 -30.13 -13.51
C VAL A 334 6.50 -31.11 -12.42
N ILE A 335 7.34 -31.29 -11.43
CA ILE A 335 7.13 -32.24 -10.34
C ILE A 335 7.18 -31.47 -9.02
N PHE A 336 6.05 -31.39 -8.32
CA PHE A 336 5.99 -30.86 -6.97
C PHE A 336 6.12 -32.00 -5.95
N SER A 337 6.99 -31.84 -4.96
CA SER A 337 7.19 -32.78 -3.86
C SER A 337 6.94 -32.07 -2.54
N VAL A 338 5.97 -32.55 -1.77
CA VAL A 338 5.56 -31.94 -0.51
C VAL A 338 6.02 -32.77 0.67
N VAL A 339 6.74 -32.13 1.60
CA VAL A 339 7.11 -32.70 2.90
C VAL A 339 6.35 -31.92 3.97
N PRO A 340 5.26 -32.46 4.53
CA PRO A 340 4.34 -31.70 5.37
C PRO A 340 4.91 -31.38 6.77
N GLY A 341 5.71 -32.25 7.35
CA GLY A 341 6.15 -32.13 8.75
C GLY A 341 5.06 -32.55 9.74
N GLN A 342 5.04 -31.94 10.92
CA GLN A 342 4.02 -32.18 11.97
C GLN A 342 3.00 -31.05 12.01
N GLN A 343 1.79 -31.37 12.49
CA GLN A 343 0.78 -30.34 12.76
C GLN A 343 1.18 -29.49 13.95
N VAL A 344 0.96 -28.18 13.83
CA VAL A 344 1.37 -27.16 14.79
C VAL A 344 0.14 -26.44 15.33
N TYR A 345 0.14 -26.18 16.63
CA TYR A 345 -0.89 -25.41 17.34
C TYR A 345 -0.29 -24.12 17.91
N ILE A 346 -1.09 -23.07 17.95
CA ILE A 346 -0.71 -21.80 18.53
C ILE A 346 -0.64 -21.92 20.05
N ASN A 347 0.53 -21.62 20.62
CA ASN A 347 0.74 -21.65 22.06
C ASN A 347 0.38 -20.32 22.71
N ASP A 348 0.87 -19.20 22.15
CA ASP A 348 0.59 -17.85 22.64
C ASP A 348 0.64 -16.82 21.51
N VAL A 349 -0.09 -15.70 21.68
CA VAL A 349 -0.11 -14.56 20.77
C VAL A 349 0.30 -13.30 21.52
N LYS A 350 1.52 -12.82 21.29
CA LYS A 350 2.12 -11.65 21.92
C LYS A 350 2.03 -10.44 21.00
N ILE A 351 1.46 -9.34 21.49
CA ILE A 351 1.33 -8.08 20.77
C ILE A 351 2.31 -7.06 21.37
N SER A 352 2.98 -6.29 20.51
CA SER A 352 3.94 -5.26 20.94
C SER A 352 4.01 -4.11 19.94
N GLY A 353 4.41 -2.93 20.41
CA GLY A 353 4.55 -1.72 19.58
C GLY A 353 3.29 -0.85 19.51
N ASN A 354 2.18 -1.30 20.07
CA ASN A 354 0.89 -0.60 20.10
C ASN A 354 0.78 0.35 21.32
N ALA A 355 1.63 1.39 21.37
CA ALA A 355 1.68 2.32 22.50
C ALA A 355 0.39 3.15 22.68
N ARG A 356 -0.32 3.42 21.60
CA ARG A 356 -1.57 4.20 21.51
C ARG A 356 -2.79 3.30 21.32
N THR A 357 -2.68 2.37 20.38
CA THR A 357 -3.78 1.46 20.03
C THR A 357 -4.00 0.42 21.12
N LEU A 358 -5.22 0.26 21.55
CA LEU A 358 -5.59 -0.72 22.58
C LEU A 358 -5.30 -2.15 22.09
N ASP A 359 -4.77 -3.01 22.96
CA ASP A 359 -4.43 -4.41 22.65
C ASP A 359 -5.59 -5.18 21.99
N ARG A 360 -6.80 -5.00 22.50
CA ARG A 360 -8.03 -5.62 21.97
C ARG A 360 -8.29 -5.28 20.51
N VAL A 361 -7.90 -4.06 20.06
CA VAL A 361 -8.08 -3.61 18.66
C VAL A 361 -7.14 -4.34 17.71
N VAL A 362 -5.93 -4.65 18.16
CA VAL A 362 -5.00 -5.48 17.39
C VAL A 362 -5.44 -6.93 17.41
N ARG A 363 -5.75 -7.44 18.60
CA ARG A 363 -6.05 -8.86 18.85
C ARG A 363 -7.28 -9.36 18.09
N ARG A 364 -8.34 -8.57 17.99
CA ARG A 364 -9.56 -8.95 17.25
C ARG A 364 -9.33 -9.17 15.75
N ASP A 365 -8.28 -8.53 15.19
CA ASP A 365 -7.93 -8.64 13.80
C ASP A 365 -6.85 -9.72 13.54
N VAL A 366 -6.41 -10.42 14.61
CA VAL A 366 -5.57 -11.62 14.53
C VAL A 366 -6.48 -12.84 14.60
N TYR A 367 -6.64 -13.55 13.50
CA TYR A 367 -7.59 -14.64 13.37
C TYR A 367 -7.17 -15.94 14.08
N LEU A 368 -5.97 -15.99 14.65
CA LEU A 368 -5.43 -17.14 15.35
C LEU A 368 -5.31 -16.82 16.86
N ALA A 369 -5.84 -17.70 17.69
CA ALA A 369 -5.81 -17.61 19.14
C ALA A 369 -5.03 -18.78 19.77
N PRO A 370 -4.57 -18.67 21.04
CA PRO A 370 -3.95 -19.79 21.72
C PRO A 370 -4.85 -21.03 21.74
N GLY A 371 -4.31 -22.16 21.32
CA GLY A 371 -5.02 -23.44 21.16
C GLY A 371 -5.52 -23.74 19.76
N ASP A 372 -5.57 -22.76 18.86
CA ASP A 372 -5.97 -22.98 17.48
C ASP A 372 -4.89 -23.77 16.73
N MET A 373 -5.32 -24.55 15.76
CA MET A 373 -4.44 -25.16 14.78
C MET A 373 -3.90 -24.08 13.85
N TYR A 374 -2.62 -24.16 13.50
CA TYR A 374 -2.01 -23.21 12.59
C TYR A 374 -2.73 -23.16 11.25
N ASN A 375 -2.95 -21.94 10.75
CA ASN A 375 -3.54 -21.68 9.44
C ASN A 375 -2.80 -20.51 8.78
N LEU A 376 -2.14 -20.75 7.65
CA LEU A 376 -1.33 -19.74 6.96
C LEU A 376 -2.19 -18.65 6.31
N THR A 377 -3.36 -19.04 5.79
CA THR A 377 -4.32 -18.08 5.22
C THR A 377 -4.80 -17.10 6.27
N ASP A 378 -5.21 -17.60 7.45
CA ASP A 378 -5.63 -16.74 8.56
C ASP A 378 -4.51 -15.80 9.02
N LEU A 379 -3.27 -16.28 9.04
CA LEU A 379 -2.10 -15.47 9.40
C LEU A 379 -1.84 -14.36 8.36
N LYS A 380 -1.88 -14.69 7.07
CA LYS A 380 -1.72 -13.72 5.97
C LYS A 380 -2.87 -12.69 5.97
N ASP A 381 -4.09 -13.14 6.22
CA ASP A 381 -5.27 -12.30 6.28
C ASP A 381 -5.23 -11.37 7.49
N ALA A 382 -4.84 -11.86 8.66
CA ALA A 382 -4.62 -11.05 9.85
C ALA A 382 -3.60 -9.93 9.58
N LYS A 383 -2.45 -10.28 9.01
CA LYS A 383 -1.43 -9.29 8.63
C LYS A 383 -1.97 -8.25 7.62
N SER A 384 -2.72 -8.71 6.64
CA SER A 384 -3.31 -7.84 5.61
C SER A 384 -4.39 -6.92 6.21
N LYS A 385 -5.22 -7.43 7.11
CA LYS A 385 -6.27 -6.67 7.80
C LYS A 385 -5.66 -5.59 8.69
N LEU A 386 -4.66 -5.94 9.50
CA LEU A 386 -3.93 -4.97 10.32
C LEU A 386 -3.25 -3.89 9.48
N LYS A 387 -2.64 -4.24 8.34
CA LYS A 387 -2.07 -3.24 7.42
C LYS A 387 -3.13 -2.33 6.78
N ARG A 388 -4.27 -2.89 6.39
CA ARG A 388 -5.38 -2.12 5.79
C ARG A 388 -6.12 -1.24 6.79
N SER A 389 -6.01 -1.49 8.09
CA SER A 389 -6.64 -0.65 9.13
C SER A 389 -6.15 0.79 9.11
N SER A 390 -4.99 1.06 8.48
CA SER A 390 -4.30 2.36 8.48
C SER A 390 -3.88 2.85 9.87
N PHE A 391 -3.91 1.97 10.87
CA PHE A 391 -3.44 2.28 12.23
C PHE A 391 -1.94 2.10 12.35
N PHE A 392 -1.33 1.32 11.44
CA PHE A 392 0.05 0.90 11.52
C PHE A 392 0.79 1.18 10.22
N GLU A 393 1.99 1.74 10.34
CA GLU A 393 2.95 1.93 9.25
C GLU A 393 3.57 0.59 8.83
N ASP A 394 3.89 -0.26 9.82
CA ASP A 394 4.39 -1.62 9.58
C ASP A 394 3.75 -2.62 10.54
N VAL A 395 3.54 -3.84 10.03
CA VAL A 395 3.02 -4.99 10.77
C VAL A 395 3.88 -6.19 10.44
N GLN A 396 4.56 -6.72 11.45
CA GLN A 396 5.34 -7.94 11.36
C GLN A 396 4.72 -8.99 12.26
N ILE A 397 4.47 -10.18 11.73
CA ILE A 397 4.06 -11.34 12.51
C ILE A 397 5.18 -12.36 12.39
N GLU A 398 5.87 -12.58 13.50
CA GLU A 398 6.97 -13.52 13.61
C GLU A 398 6.45 -14.82 14.23
N GLU A 399 6.74 -15.92 13.55
CA GLU A 399 6.42 -17.28 13.96
C GLU A 399 7.60 -17.84 14.74
N LYS A 400 7.42 -18.07 16.03
CA LYS A 400 8.48 -18.61 16.89
C LYS A 400 8.16 -20.03 17.32
N ARG A 401 8.91 -20.99 16.78
CA ARG A 401 8.80 -22.40 17.17
C ARG A 401 9.16 -22.59 18.64
N ILE A 402 8.27 -23.22 19.41
CA ILE A 402 8.47 -23.56 20.83
C ILE A 402 8.78 -25.04 20.99
N SER A 403 8.04 -25.90 20.28
CA SER A 403 8.24 -27.34 20.23
C SER A 403 7.96 -27.86 18.81
N GLU A 404 7.92 -29.16 18.60
CA GLU A 404 7.61 -29.74 17.29
C GLU A 404 6.17 -29.43 16.87
N ASP A 405 5.26 -29.34 17.85
CA ASP A 405 3.81 -29.19 17.69
C ASP A 405 3.27 -27.83 18.18
N LYS A 406 4.13 -26.90 18.64
CA LYS A 406 3.71 -25.61 19.23
C LYS A 406 4.52 -24.43 18.72
N MET A 407 3.81 -23.32 18.52
CA MET A 407 4.33 -22.05 18.01
C MET A 407 3.77 -20.86 18.77
N ASP A 408 4.61 -19.88 19.11
CA ASP A 408 4.17 -18.54 19.53
C ASP A 408 4.12 -17.62 18.31
N LEU A 409 3.09 -16.79 18.25
CA LEU A 409 3.00 -15.68 17.31
C LEU A 409 3.38 -14.37 18.00
N SER A 410 4.35 -13.66 17.44
CA SER A 410 4.75 -12.33 17.90
C SER A 410 4.32 -11.27 16.91
N VAL A 411 3.23 -10.57 17.22
CA VAL A 411 2.68 -9.48 16.41
C VAL A 411 3.34 -8.18 16.84
N LYS A 412 4.26 -7.67 16.01
CA LYS A 412 4.93 -6.38 16.21
C LYS A 412 4.32 -5.36 15.28
N VAL A 413 3.85 -4.27 15.83
CA VAL A 413 3.27 -3.17 15.06
C VAL A 413 4.06 -1.89 15.26
N THR A 414 4.13 -1.06 14.23
CA THR A 414 4.65 0.31 14.29
C THR A 414 3.48 1.24 14.01
N GLU A 415 3.11 2.08 14.97
CA GLU A 415 1.94 2.95 14.84
C GLU A 415 2.15 4.03 13.79
N ALA A 416 1.12 4.24 12.96
CA ALA A 416 1.03 5.32 12.01
C ALA A 416 0.27 6.53 12.60
N PRO A 417 0.47 7.74 12.06
CA PRO A 417 -0.46 8.84 12.29
C PRO A 417 -1.84 8.50 11.74
N THR A 418 -2.86 8.42 12.61
CA THR A 418 -4.23 8.05 12.23
C THR A 418 -5.10 9.26 11.87
N GLY A 419 -4.65 10.45 12.25
CA GLY A 419 -5.27 11.71 11.86
C GLY A 419 -4.87 12.14 10.46
N SER A 420 -5.83 12.53 9.64
CA SER A 420 -5.62 13.05 8.30
C SER A 420 -6.43 14.30 8.03
N ILE A 421 -5.84 15.23 7.28
CA ILE A 421 -6.51 16.43 6.75
C ILE A 421 -6.33 16.38 5.25
N MET A 422 -7.43 16.40 4.51
CA MET A 422 -7.42 16.45 3.06
C MET A 422 -8.10 17.72 2.58
N LEU A 423 -7.52 18.38 1.60
CA LEU A 423 -8.09 19.49 0.87
C LEU A 423 -7.93 19.20 -0.61
N GLY A 424 -9.00 19.33 -1.35
CA GLY A 424 -9.01 19.11 -2.79
C GLY A 424 -9.83 20.19 -3.49
N GLY A 425 -9.60 20.32 -4.80
CA GLY A 425 -10.39 21.19 -5.65
C GLY A 425 -10.45 20.64 -7.06
N GLY A 426 -11.54 20.89 -7.74
CA GLY A 426 -11.78 20.42 -9.09
C GLY A 426 -12.76 21.31 -9.86
N TYR A 427 -12.97 20.94 -11.12
CA TYR A 427 -13.96 21.58 -11.95
C TYR A 427 -14.78 20.52 -12.69
N GLY A 428 -16.09 20.52 -12.47
CA GLY A 428 -17.03 19.63 -13.13
C GLY A 428 -17.89 20.36 -14.17
N SER A 429 -18.32 19.66 -15.20
CA SER A 429 -19.22 20.24 -16.21
C SER A 429 -20.56 20.68 -15.62
N TYR A 430 -21.08 19.96 -14.64
CA TYR A 430 -22.33 20.24 -13.94
C TYR A 430 -22.11 21.11 -12.70
N ASP A 431 -21.26 20.68 -11.75
CA ASP A 431 -21.02 21.34 -10.46
C ASP A 431 -20.14 22.59 -10.55
N LYS A 432 -19.45 22.79 -11.71
CA LYS A 432 -18.49 23.88 -11.94
C LYS A 432 -17.29 23.75 -11.01
N LEU A 433 -16.81 24.84 -10.40
CA LEU A 433 -15.72 24.81 -9.43
C LEU A 433 -16.19 24.06 -8.17
N MET A 434 -15.41 23.10 -7.73
CA MET A 434 -15.63 22.31 -6.52
C MET A 434 -14.42 22.47 -5.58
N ILE A 435 -14.71 22.55 -4.30
CA ILE A 435 -13.72 22.51 -3.23
C ILE A 435 -14.22 21.47 -2.23
N ASN A 436 -13.40 20.52 -1.89
CA ASN A 436 -13.68 19.53 -0.87
C ASN A 436 -12.62 19.55 0.23
N GLY A 437 -13.04 19.33 1.45
CA GLY A 437 -12.19 19.22 2.60
C GLY A 437 -12.66 18.15 3.55
N SER A 438 -11.74 17.41 4.16
CA SER A 438 -12.07 16.49 5.22
C SER A 438 -11.01 16.46 6.31
N VAL A 439 -11.45 16.23 7.52
CA VAL A 439 -10.63 15.94 8.70
C VAL A 439 -11.13 14.63 9.28
N SER A 440 -10.24 13.68 9.45
CA SER A 440 -10.62 12.38 10.04
C SER A 440 -9.51 11.85 10.95
N ASP A 441 -9.92 11.09 11.96
CA ASP A 441 -9.04 10.22 12.74
C ASP A 441 -9.63 8.80 12.71
N THR A 442 -8.89 7.86 12.15
CA THR A 442 -9.35 6.48 11.97
C THR A 442 -9.21 5.63 13.23
N ASN A 443 -8.50 6.13 14.25
CA ASN A 443 -8.25 5.41 15.50
C ASN A 443 -8.33 6.34 16.72
N ILE A 444 -9.46 7.04 16.86
CA ILE A 444 -9.64 8.01 17.93
C ILE A 444 -9.44 7.36 19.31
N PHE A 445 -8.59 7.94 20.14
CA PHE A 445 -8.18 7.42 21.46
C PHE A 445 -7.61 5.98 21.44
N GLY A 446 -7.11 5.50 20.29
CA GLY A 446 -6.63 4.12 20.16
C GLY A 446 -7.72 3.04 20.18
N SER A 447 -8.98 3.43 20.10
CA SER A 447 -10.15 2.55 20.26
C SER A 447 -10.55 1.82 18.98
N GLY A 448 -9.92 2.14 17.83
CA GLY A 448 -10.31 1.65 16.51
C GLY A 448 -11.58 2.29 15.96
N LEU A 449 -12.08 3.37 16.59
CA LEU A 449 -13.20 4.14 16.08
C LEU A 449 -12.72 5.17 15.08
N THR A 450 -13.47 5.36 14.00
CA THR A 450 -13.21 6.41 13.01
C THR A 450 -14.18 7.56 13.22
N LEU A 451 -13.65 8.76 13.41
CA LEU A 451 -14.42 10.01 13.36
C LEU A 451 -14.02 10.78 12.10
N SER A 452 -14.99 11.21 11.31
CA SER A 452 -14.75 12.00 10.12
C SER A 452 -15.68 13.21 10.05
N LEU A 453 -15.12 14.33 9.60
CA LEU A 453 -15.84 15.51 9.20
C LEU A 453 -15.47 15.81 7.74
N SER A 454 -16.45 15.98 6.89
CA SER A 454 -16.22 16.32 5.48
C SER A 454 -17.12 17.44 5.02
N GLY A 455 -16.64 18.20 4.04
CA GLY A 455 -17.39 19.26 3.38
C GLY A 455 -17.04 19.33 1.91
N ASP A 456 -18.06 19.27 1.05
CA ASP A 456 -17.96 19.47 -0.38
C ASP A 456 -18.71 20.74 -0.74
N LEU A 457 -18.07 21.66 -1.41
CA LEU A 457 -18.62 22.95 -1.82
C LEU A 457 -18.48 23.09 -3.32
N SER A 458 -19.60 23.31 -4.00
CA SER A 458 -19.62 23.64 -5.41
C SER A 458 -20.64 24.74 -5.71
N LYS A 459 -20.69 25.19 -6.96
CA LYS A 459 -21.70 26.17 -7.37
C LYS A 459 -23.11 25.66 -7.19
N ARG A 460 -23.34 24.33 -7.35
CA ARG A 460 -24.67 23.71 -7.39
C ARG A 460 -24.95 22.74 -6.26
N SER A 461 -23.91 22.30 -5.56
CA SER A 461 -24.06 21.32 -4.49
C SER A 461 -23.16 21.65 -3.33
N ASN A 462 -23.72 21.72 -2.14
CA ASN A 462 -22.98 21.82 -0.90
C ASN A 462 -23.36 20.64 -0.02
N ARG A 463 -22.37 19.94 0.51
CA ARG A 463 -22.57 18.81 1.43
C ARG A 463 -21.65 18.97 2.63
N TYR A 464 -22.19 18.72 3.80
CA TYR A 464 -21.45 18.63 5.05
C TYR A 464 -21.84 17.33 5.74
N GLU A 465 -20.87 16.63 6.27
CA GLU A 465 -21.09 15.31 6.88
C GLU A 465 -20.19 15.15 8.10
N VAL A 466 -20.75 14.58 9.16
CA VAL A 466 -20.04 14.08 10.35
C VAL A 466 -20.41 12.63 10.53
N ALA A 467 -19.42 11.74 10.55
CA ALA A 467 -19.65 10.32 10.74
C ALA A 467 -18.74 9.73 11.81
N LEU A 468 -19.33 8.87 12.63
CA LEU A 468 -18.63 8.01 13.59
C LEU A 468 -18.85 6.55 13.22
N LYS A 469 -17.76 5.84 12.93
CA LYS A 469 -17.79 4.43 12.53
C LYS A 469 -17.09 3.57 13.57
N ASN A 470 -17.73 2.48 13.95
CA ASN A 470 -17.15 1.45 14.80
C ASN A 470 -17.07 0.14 14.00
N PRO A 471 -15.88 -0.33 13.63
CA PRO A 471 -15.73 -1.56 12.86
C PRO A 471 -16.03 -2.83 13.65
N ALA A 472 -16.07 -2.75 15.00
CA ALA A 472 -16.32 -3.89 15.87
C ALA A 472 -16.98 -3.42 17.19
N ILE A 473 -18.30 -3.38 17.22
CA ILE A 473 -19.06 -2.98 18.41
C ILE A 473 -18.79 -4.00 19.52
N ASN A 474 -18.27 -3.53 20.67
CA ASN A 474 -17.87 -4.38 21.79
C ASN A 474 -16.90 -5.50 21.41
N ASP A 475 -15.99 -5.23 20.48
CA ASP A 475 -15.02 -6.19 19.92
C ASP A 475 -15.66 -7.44 19.29
N SER A 476 -16.91 -7.32 18.84
CA SER A 476 -17.64 -8.34 18.11
C SER A 476 -17.50 -8.15 16.58
N ASP A 477 -18.03 -9.11 15.81
CA ASP A 477 -18.09 -9.02 14.34
C ASP A 477 -19.11 -7.99 13.82
N TYR A 478 -19.84 -7.32 14.72
CA TYR A 478 -20.80 -6.30 14.33
C TYR A 478 -20.11 -4.95 14.16
N ASN A 479 -20.30 -4.32 13.01
CA ASN A 479 -19.93 -2.93 12.77
C ASN A 479 -21.13 -2.00 12.94
N GLY A 480 -20.86 -0.72 13.15
CA GLY A 480 -21.87 0.30 13.25
C GLY A 480 -21.38 1.66 12.78
N GLU A 481 -22.32 2.47 12.31
CA GLU A 481 -22.07 3.82 11.85
C GLU A 481 -23.19 4.74 12.31
N VAL A 482 -22.82 5.93 12.76
CA VAL A 482 -23.74 7.04 13.01
C VAL A 482 -23.26 8.22 12.16
N GLU A 483 -24.16 8.78 11.37
CA GLU A 483 -23.88 9.89 10.46
C GLU A 483 -24.89 11.00 10.65
N ALA A 484 -24.44 12.25 10.60
CA ALA A 484 -25.29 13.42 10.46
C ALA A 484 -24.82 14.21 9.24
N HIS A 485 -25.76 14.66 8.42
CA HIS A 485 -25.43 15.38 7.20
C HIS A 485 -26.35 16.57 6.92
N SER A 486 -25.83 17.48 6.11
CA SER A 486 -26.61 18.60 5.54
C SER A 486 -26.19 18.79 4.09
N THR A 487 -27.16 18.70 3.19
CA THR A 487 -26.92 18.90 1.75
C THR A 487 -27.80 20.01 1.20
N LYS A 488 -27.28 20.75 0.21
CA LYS A 488 -28.05 21.64 -0.65
C LYS A 488 -27.67 21.29 -2.08
N ILE A 489 -28.63 20.94 -2.92
CA ILE A 489 -28.45 20.65 -4.34
C ILE A 489 -29.36 21.54 -5.16
N GLU A 490 -28.79 22.21 -6.16
CA GLU A 490 -29.53 23.04 -7.11
C GLU A 490 -29.66 22.28 -8.43
N TYR A 491 -30.85 21.79 -8.73
CA TYR A 491 -31.15 21.19 -10.01
C TYR A 491 -31.58 22.29 -11.00
N ARG A 492 -30.90 22.37 -12.13
CA ARG A 492 -31.19 23.32 -13.20
C ARG A 492 -31.68 22.55 -14.42
N ARG A 493 -32.94 22.73 -14.76
CA ARG A 493 -33.64 22.09 -15.86
C ARG A 493 -34.06 23.09 -16.93
N THR A 494 -34.53 22.62 -18.06
CA THR A 494 -34.93 23.50 -19.18
C THR A 494 -36.07 24.43 -18.80
N HIS A 495 -37.08 23.92 -18.11
CA HIS A 495 -38.31 24.66 -17.82
C HIS A 495 -38.57 24.95 -16.34
N TYR A 496 -37.78 24.37 -15.46
CA TYR A 496 -37.84 24.63 -14.04
C TYR A 496 -36.46 24.44 -13.37
N ASP A 497 -36.29 25.10 -12.28
CA ASP A 497 -35.19 24.93 -11.36
C ASP A 497 -35.72 24.42 -10.01
N SER A 498 -34.99 23.59 -9.32
CA SER A 498 -35.33 23.24 -7.94
C SER A 498 -34.12 23.32 -7.03
N ASP A 499 -34.33 23.86 -5.85
CA ASP A 499 -33.37 23.90 -4.76
C ASP A 499 -33.82 22.93 -3.68
N VAL A 500 -33.05 21.85 -3.49
CA VAL A 500 -33.33 20.82 -2.48
C VAL A 500 -32.34 20.95 -1.33
N LYS A 501 -32.86 21.17 -0.13
CA LYS A 501 -32.06 21.21 1.12
C LYS A 501 -32.46 20.01 1.97
N THR A 502 -31.50 19.20 2.35
CA THR A 502 -31.68 18.05 3.22
C THR A 502 -30.85 18.20 4.47
N LYS A 503 -31.43 17.95 5.63
CA LYS A 503 -30.71 17.78 6.90
C LYS A 503 -31.15 16.46 7.51
N GLY A 504 -30.21 15.60 7.83
CA GLY A 504 -30.57 14.28 8.30
C GLY A 504 -29.52 13.63 9.18
N PHE A 505 -29.93 12.52 9.72
CA PHE A 505 -29.02 11.60 10.38
C PHE A 505 -29.34 10.15 10.00
N SER A 506 -28.34 9.29 10.09
CA SER A 506 -28.54 7.87 9.89
C SER A 506 -27.79 7.05 10.92
N VAL A 507 -28.31 5.86 11.19
CA VAL A 507 -27.66 4.84 12.02
C VAL A 507 -27.67 3.53 11.22
N ALA A 508 -26.49 2.92 11.10
CA ALA A 508 -26.36 1.65 10.41
C ALA A 508 -25.68 0.63 11.31
N ALA A 509 -26.08 -0.63 11.19
CA ALA A 509 -25.41 -1.75 11.80
C ALA A 509 -25.33 -2.91 10.81
N GLY A 510 -24.24 -3.67 10.85
CA GLY A 510 -24.00 -4.78 9.94
C GLY A 510 -23.00 -5.77 10.50
N LYS A 511 -22.84 -6.88 9.79
CA LYS A 511 -21.90 -7.94 10.11
C LYS A 511 -21.38 -8.59 8.84
N GLU A 512 -20.12 -9.00 8.85
CA GLU A 512 -19.58 -9.92 7.87
C GLU A 512 -20.09 -11.33 8.18
N VAL A 513 -20.93 -11.88 7.30
CA VAL A 513 -21.58 -13.20 7.52
C VAL A 513 -20.81 -14.34 6.89
N VAL A 514 -20.16 -14.06 5.78
CA VAL A 514 -19.21 -14.92 5.06
C VAL A 514 -18.12 -14.00 4.54
N ARG A 515 -16.94 -14.53 4.32
CA ARG A 515 -15.79 -13.76 3.81
C ARG A 515 -16.19 -12.85 2.65
N ASN A 516 -15.84 -11.57 2.74
CA ASN A 516 -16.17 -10.52 1.78
C ASN A 516 -17.66 -10.19 1.64
N THR A 517 -18.55 -10.75 2.48
CA THR A 517 -20.01 -10.52 2.41
C THR A 517 -20.53 -9.87 3.68
N TYR A 518 -21.02 -8.67 3.55
CA TYR A 518 -21.57 -7.87 4.64
C TYR A 518 -23.10 -7.76 4.51
N VAL A 519 -23.80 -8.04 5.59
CA VAL A 519 -25.26 -7.87 5.72
C VAL A 519 -25.53 -6.86 6.81
N GLY A 520 -26.44 -5.94 6.57
CA GLY A 520 -26.78 -4.92 7.55
C GLY A 520 -28.09 -4.21 7.25
N ALA A 521 -28.41 -3.26 8.11
CA ALA A 521 -29.53 -2.36 7.92
C ALA A 521 -29.14 -0.93 8.33
N ARG A 522 -29.68 0.04 7.63
CA ARG A 522 -29.56 1.47 7.91
C ARG A 522 -30.94 2.05 8.19
N TYR A 523 -31.07 2.80 9.26
CA TYR A 523 -32.18 3.70 9.47
C TYR A 523 -31.73 5.12 9.14
N GLY A 524 -32.53 5.83 8.32
CA GLY A 524 -32.31 7.23 7.95
C GLY A 524 -33.50 8.09 8.30
N LEU A 525 -33.24 9.31 8.75
CA LEU A 525 -34.24 10.33 8.98
C LEU A 525 -33.76 11.65 8.35
N ASP A 526 -34.46 12.11 7.32
CA ASP A 526 -34.15 13.31 6.55
C ASP A 526 -35.29 14.31 6.60
N PHE A 527 -34.94 15.56 6.91
CA PHE A 527 -35.84 16.71 6.80
C PHE A 527 -35.48 17.43 5.50
N ILE A 528 -36.38 17.45 4.56
CA ILE A 528 -36.17 17.90 3.20
C ILE A 528 -37.04 19.12 2.93
N SER A 529 -36.41 20.16 2.37
CA SER A 529 -37.08 21.38 1.89
C SER A 529 -36.79 21.50 0.39
N GLU A 530 -37.83 21.50 -0.42
CA GLU A 530 -37.77 21.67 -1.87
C GLU A 530 -38.45 22.97 -2.25
N VAL A 531 -37.75 23.83 -3.02
CA VAL A 531 -38.27 25.08 -3.56
C VAL A 531 -38.12 25.04 -5.08
N TYR A 532 -39.20 25.32 -5.79
CA TYR A 532 -39.27 25.31 -7.25
C TYR A 532 -39.39 26.71 -7.82
N ASN A 533 -38.71 26.95 -8.94
CA ASN A 533 -38.84 28.12 -9.76
C ASN A 533 -38.98 27.68 -11.23
N TYR A 534 -40.06 28.01 -11.88
CA TYR A 534 -40.38 27.53 -13.22
C TYR A 534 -41.03 28.59 -14.10
N GLU A 535 -40.97 28.37 -15.41
CA GLU A 535 -41.59 29.20 -16.41
C GLU A 535 -43.12 29.13 -16.32
N SER A 536 -43.79 30.23 -16.66
CA SER A 536 -45.25 30.33 -16.60
C SER A 536 -45.96 29.28 -17.49
N SER A 537 -45.34 28.90 -18.60
CA SER A 537 -45.85 27.84 -19.49
C SER A 537 -45.89 26.47 -18.81
N PHE A 538 -44.83 26.15 -18.06
CA PHE A 538 -44.78 24.91 -17.28
C PHE A 538 -45.72 24.94 -16.09
N ALA A 539 -45.83 26.05 -15.39
CA ALA A 539 -46.73 26.24 -14.27
C ALA A 539 -48.18 25.87 -14.60
N SER A 540 -48.65 26.24 -15.82
CA SER A 540 -50.00 25.96 -16.28
C SER A 540 -50.26 24.47 -16.54
N THR A 541 -49.22 23.62 -16.64
CA THR A 541 -49.36 22.19 -16.91
C THR A 541 -49.37 21.35 -15.62
N VAL A 542 -48.97 21.91 -14.48
CA VAL A 542 -48.98 21.23 -13.20
C VAL A 542 -50.42 21.08 -12.69
N PRO A 543 -50.92 19.86 -12.44
CA PRO A 543 -52.30 19.66 -11.95
C PRO A 543 -52.54 20.37 -10.62
N ALA A 544 -53.70 21.00 -10.49
CA ALA A 544 -54.08 21.67 -9.25
C ALA A 544 -54.11 20.66 -8.08
N GLY A 545 -53.37 21.00 -7.01
CA GLY A 545 -53.27 20.13 -5.85
C GLY A 545 -52.17 19.05 -5.94
N SER A 546 -51.40 19.03 -7.05
CA SER A 546 -50.20 18.15 -7.14
C SER A 546 -49.18 18.57 -6.11
N LYS A 547 -48.57 17.58 -5.44
CA LYS A 547 -47.41 17.80 -4.57
C LYS A 547 -46.08 17.79 -5.34
N LEU A 548 -46.10 17.34 -6.59
CA LEU A 548 -44.94 17.36 -7.47
C LEU A 548 -44.73 18.76 -8.04
N TYR A 549 -43.50 19.19 -8.13
CA TYR A 549 -43.09 20.51 -8.64
C TYR A 549 -43.67 21.69 -7.84
N THR A 550 -44.01 21.51 -6.57
CA THR A 550 -44.49 22.56 -5.67
C THR A 550 -43.54 22.72 -4.47
N ASP A 551 -43.44 23.91 -3.97
CA ASP A 551 -42.65 24.16 -2.76
C ASP A 551 -43.21 23.35 -1.60
N GLN A 552 -42.34 22.58 -0.95
CA GLN A 552 -42.77 21.70 0.14
C GLN A 552 -41.62 21.42 1.13
N ASP A 553 -42.01 21.22 2.37
CA ASP A 553 -41.19 20.66 3.41
C ASP A 553 -41.76 19.28 3.77
N TYR A 554 -40.91 18.26 3.81
CA TYR A 554 -41.35 16.91 4.14
C TYR A 554 -40.23 16.12 4.86
N THR A 555 -40.63 15.04 5.50
CA THR A 555 -39.75 14.15 6.24
C THR A 555 -39.68 12.80 5.52
N ASN A 556 -38.47 12.34 5.23
CA ASN A 556 -38.23 10.98 4.81
C ASN A 556 -37.66 10.17 5.97
N SER A 557 -38.36 9.15 6.43
CA SER A 557 -37.94 8.21 7.45
C SER A 557 -37.94 6.81 6.87
N SER A 558 -36.75 6.21 6.75
CA SER A 558 -36.61 4.96 6.01
C SER A 558 -35.73 3.93 6.74
N ILE A 559 -36.02 2.64 6.46
CA ILE A 559 -35.15 1.52 6.85
C ILE A 559 -34.66 0.86 5.56
N THR A 560 -33.35 0.63 5.47
CA THR A 560 -32.70 0.06 4.30
C THR A 560 -31.88 -1.16 4.69
N PRO A 561 -32.42 -2.39 4.68
CA PRO A 561 -31.60 -3.60 4.69
C PRO A 561 -30.76 -3.68 3.43
N TYR A 562 -29.54 -4.18 3.59
CA TYR A 562 -28.58 -4.34 2.48
C TYR A 562 -27.70 -5.57 2.64
N ILE A 563 -27.24 -6.06 1.51
CA ILE A 563 -26.16 -7.05 1.40
C ILE A 563 -25.12 -6.52 0.41
N ASN A 564 -23.85 -6.61 0.78
CA ASN A 564 -22.73 -6.20 -0.07
C ASN A 564 -21.68 -7.30 -0.09
N TYR A 565 -21.16 -7.59 -1.27
CA TYR A 565 -20.04 -8.48 -1.53
C TYR A 565 -18.92 -7.73 -2.22
N ASP A 566 -17.67 -7.86 -1.74
CA ASP A 566 -16.52 -7.20 -2.33
C ASP A 566 -15.28 -8.11 -2.26
N SER A 567 -14.94 -8.72 -3.40
CA SER A 567 -13.75 -9.55 -3.58
C SER A 567 -12.66 -8.88 -4.43
N THR A 568 -12.74 -7.55 -4.59
CA THR A 568 -11.76 -6.82 -5.40
C THR A 568 -10.38 -6.84 -4.78
N ASN A 569 -9.35 -6.92 -5.63
CA ASN A 569 -7.96 -7.01 -5.21
C ASN A 569 -7.34 -5.66 -4.78
N ASP A 570 -7.95 -4.53 -5.13
CA ASP A 570 -7.53 -3.19 -4.74
C ASP A 570 -8.75 -2.30 -4.48
N PHE A 571 -8.61 -1.37 -3.54
CA PHE A 571 -9.70 -0.46 -3.16
C PHE A 571 -9.93 0.66 -4.18
N TYR A 572 -8.83 1.30 -4.63
CA TYR A 572 -8.89 2.45 -5.54
C TYR A 572 -8.84 2.04 -7.01
N PHE A 573 -8.15 0.96 -7.31
CA PHE A 573 -7.87 0.54 -8.67
C PHE A 573 -7.98 -0.98 -8.85
N PRO A 574 -9.19 -1.53 -8.75
CA PRO A 574 -9.38 -2.96 -8.93
C PRO A 574 -9.01 -3.40 -10.35
N THR A 575 -8.20 -4.45 -10.45
CA THR A 575 -7.85 -5.11 -11.69
C THR A 575 -8.56 -6.47 -11.84
N ALA A 576 -9.04 -7.02 -10.74
CA ALA A 576 -9.74 -8.30 -10.68
C ALA A 576 -10.74 -8.33 -9.52
N GLY A 577 -11.77 -9.14 -9.65
CA GLY A 577 -12.76 -9.38 -8.62
C GLY A 577 -14.15 -8.83 -8.92
N ILE A 578 -15.03 -9.01 -7.96
CA ILE A 578 -16.44 -8.64 -8.06
C ILE A 578 -16.81 -7.73 -6.89
N LYS A 579 -17.61 -6.72 -7.18
CA LYS A 579 -18.26 -5.88 -6.19
C LYS A 579 -19.77 -5.88 -6.49
N ALA A 580 -20.58 -6.44 -5.61
CA ALA A 580 -22.02 -6.57 -5.78
C ALA A 580 -22.76 -6.08 -4.55
N GLY A 581 -23.91 -5.49 -4.74
CA GLY A 581 -24.77 -5.04 -3.64
C GLY A 581 -26.24 -5.10 -4.01
N ALA A 582 -27.07 -5.38 -3.02
CA ALA A 582 -28.51 -5.27 -3.10
C ALA A 582 -29.03 -4.57 -1.85
N SER A 583 -30.02 -3.71 -2.02
CA SER A 583 -30.67 -3.00 -0.92
C SER A 583 -32.16 -2.78 -1.24
N VAL A 584 -32.94 -2.66 -0.19
CA VAL A 584 -34.34 -2.28 -0.30
C VAL A 584 -34.61 -1.16 0.70
N GLU A 585 -34.80 0.05 0.23
CA GLU A 585 -35.20 1.15 1.10
C GLU A 585 -36.74 1.16 1.24
N TYR A 586 -37.20 1.07 2.47
CA TYR A 586 -38.62 1.22 2.83
C TYR A 586 -38.78 2.55 3.55
N ALA A 587 -39.38 3.52 2.89
CA ALA A 587 -39.81 4.80 3.45
C ALA A 587 -41.24 4.76 3.94
N GLY A 588 -41.53 5.40 5.06
CA GLY A 588 -42.87 5.39 5.68
C GLY A 588 -42.84 4.99 7.17
N VAL A 589 -41.67 4.95 7.77
CA VAL A 589 -41.50 4.65 9.20
C VAL A 589 -41.70 5.94 10.02
N GLY A 590 -42.86 6.54 9.94
CA GLY A 590 -43.22 7.78 10.65
C GLY A 590 -42.86 9.09 9.89
N GLY A 591 -42.54 9.01 8.60
CA GLY A 591 -42.28 10.17 7.73
C GLY A 591 -43.42 10.45 6.77
N ASP A 592 -43.24 11.50 5.95
CA ASP A 592 -44.21 11.88 4.91
C ASP A 592 -44.05 11.05 3.64
N SER A 593 -42.79 10.71 3.26
CA SER A 593 -42.50 9.85 2.11
C SER A 593 -42.95 8.42 2.36
N LYS A 594 -43.58 7.80 1.35
CA LYS A 594 -44.08 6.41 1.40
C LYS A 594 -43.77 5.71 0.09
N TYR A 595 -42.69 4.92 0.10
CA TYR A 595 -42.26 4.14 -1.06
C TYR A 595 -41.43 2.93 -0.67
N ILE A 596 -41.28 2.01 -1.60
CA ILE A 596 -40.25 0.95 -1.55
C ILE A 596 -39.30 1.16 -2.72
N LYS A 597 -37.98 1.24 -2.43
CA LYS A 597 -36.96 1.49 -3.45
C LYS A 597 -35.92 0.35 -3.45
N PRO A 598 -36.21 -0.79 -4.12
CA PRO A 598 -35.22 -1.84 -4.34
C PRO A 598 -34.13 -1.36 -5.31
N GLY A 599 -32.90 -1.74 -5.02
CA GLY A 599 -31.74 -1.42 -5.83
C GLY A 599 -30.74 -2.56 -5.84
N VAL A 600 -30.14 -2.78 -7.00
CA VAL A 600 -29.03 -3.72 -7.18
C VAL A 600 -27.89 -3.04 -7.92
N ASN A 601 -26.67 -3.39 -7.57
CA ASN A 601 -25.48 -2.95 -8.28
C ASN A 601 -24.52 -4.13 -8.40
N PHE A 602 -23.79 -4.17 -9.52
CA PHE A 602 -22.80 -5.20 -9.78
C PHE A 602 -21.67 -4.57 -10.58
N ARG A 603 -20.43 -4.85 -10.18
CA ARG A 603 -19.20 -4.47 -10.89
C ARG A 603 -18.33 -5.69 -11.02
N TYR A 604 -17.73 -5.86 -12.18
CA TYR A 604 -16.81 -6.95 -12.49
C TYR A 604 -15.54 -6.39 -13.10
N PHE A 605 -14.42 -6.85 -12.59
CA PHE A 605 -13.09 -6.48 -13.05
C PHE A 605 -12.36 -7.76 -13.46
N TYR A 606 -11.81 -7.74 -14.64
CA TYR A 606 -11.08 -8.88 -15.18
C TYR A 606 -9.81 -8.44 -15.90
N SER A 607 -8.65 -8.86 -15.36
CA SER A 607 -7.37 -8.64 -16.01
C SER A 607 -7.26 -9.57 -17.22
N LEU A 608 -6.90 -9.00 -18.37
CA LEU A 608 -6.61 -9.77 -19.58
C LEU A 608 -5.14 -10.21 -19.66
N GLU A 609 -4.32 -9.89 -18.66
CA GLU A 609 -2.88 -10.17 -18.65
C GLU A 609 -2.58 -11.66 -18.85
N ASP A 610 -3.33 -12.55 -18.21
CA ASP A 610 -3.17 -14.00 -18.36
C ASP A 610 -3.52 -14.54 -19.75
N LEU A 611 -4.37 -13.82 -20.50
CA LEU A 611 -4.83 -14.23 -21.83
C LEU A 611 -4.03 -13.58 -22.97
N THR A 612 -3.63 -12.31 -22.78
CA THR A 612 -3.04 -11.49 -23.85
C THR A 612 -1.61 -11.08 -23.57
N GLU A 613 -1.11 -11.36 -22.35
CA GLU A 613 0.17 -10.86 -21.83
C GLU A 613 0.28 -9.32 -21.78
N LEU A 614 -0.88 -8.64 -21.88
CA LEU A 614 -0.99 -7.19 -21.85
C LEU A 614 -1.75 -6.76 -20.60
N ASP A 615 -1.28 -5.70 -19.92
CA ASP A 615 -1.97 -5.10 -18.77
C ASP A 615 -3.25 -4.38 -19.22
N TRP A 616 -4.20 -5.14 -19.74
CA TRP A 616 -5.53 -4.68 -20.11
C TRP A 616 -6.54 -5.17 -19.08
N ILE A 617 -7.51 -4.30 -18.76
CA ILE A 617 -8.55 -4.60 -17.78
C ILE A 617 -9.90 -4.41 -18.40
N LEU A 618 -10.72 -5.45 -18.42
CA LEU A 618 -12.15 -5.34 -18.70
C LEU A 618 -12.88 -4.95 -17.43
N ARG A 619 -13.74 -3.95 -17.55
CA ARG A 619 -14.55 -3.43 -16.46
C ARG A 619 -16.01 -3.43 -16.90
N PHE A 620 -16.88 -3.99 -16.11
CA PHE A 620 -18.31 -3.97 -16.34
C PHE A 620 -19.03 -3.51 -15.08
N LYS A 621 -20.00 -2.61 -15.25
CA LYS A 621 -20.83 -2.13 -14.16
C LYS A 621 -22.29 -2.11 -14.63
N THR A 622 -23.17 -2.66 -13.81
CA THR A 622 -24.62 -2.55 -14.00
C THR A 622 -25.26 -2.16 -12.69
N GLN A 623 -26.30 -1.34 -12.79
CA GLN A 623 -27.12 -0.97 -11.66
C GLN A 623 -28.58 -0.80 -12.11
N ALA A 624 -29.48 -1.34 -11.31
CA ALA A 624 -30.90 -1.16 -11.51
C ALA A 624 -31.58 -0.70 -10.22
N LYS A 625 -32.50 0.21 -10.35
CA LYS A 625 -33.34 0.72 -9.25
C LYS A 625 -34.78 0.79 -9.70
N MET A 626 -35.68 0.55 -8.76
CA MET A 626 -37.11 0.78 -8.92
C MET A 626 -37.59 1.67 -7.78
N LEU A 627 -38.62 2.44 -8.03
CA LEU A 627 -39.35 3.20 -7.04
C LEU A 627 -40.81 2.72 -7.11
N ILE A 628 -41.31 2.14 -6.04
CA ILE A 628 -42.67 1.63 -5.95
C ILE A 628 -43.44 2.60 -5.04
N ASP A 629 -44.41 3.28 -5.58
CA ASP A 629 -45.24 4.24 -4.83
C ASP A 629 -46.20 3.50 -3.89
N GLU A 630 -46.13 3.82 -2.61
CA GLU A 630 -47.01 3.31 -1.55
C GLU A 630 -47.97 4.42 -1.06
N GLY A 631 -48.10 5.51 -1.81
CA GLY A 631 -49.04 6.58 -1.55
C GLY A 631 -48.48 7.98 -1.44
N GLN A 632 -47.19 8.17 -1.33
CA GLN A 632 -46.55 9.49 -1.39
C GLN A 632 -45.11 9.43 -1.84
N ILE A 633 -44.86 9.88 -3.07
CA ILE A 633 -43.54 10.15 -3.62
C ILE A 633 -43.39 11.66 -3.82
N ASN A 634 -42.21 12.18 -3.52
CA ASN A 634 -41.82 13.54 -3.84
C ASN A 634 -40.89 13.56 -5.05
N GLN A 635 -40.72 14.71 -5.70
CA GLN A 635 -39.89 14.83 -6.89
C GLN A 635 -38.43 14.46 -6.60
N GLY A 636 -37.92 14.79 -5.42
CA GLY A 636 -36.57 14.42 -4.97
C GLY A 636 -36.35 12.90 -4.81
N ASP A 637 -37.42 12.12 -4.65
CA ASP A 637 -37.36 10.66 -4.56
C ASP A 637 -37.23 9.98 -5.93
N SER A 638 -37.48 10.70 -7.04
CA SER A 638 -37.44 10.21 -8.43
C SER A 638 -36.07 9.60 -8.80
N LEU A 639 -36.12 8.69 -9.76
CA LEU A 639 -34.92 8.15 -10.35
C LEU A 639 -34.42 9.02 -11.50
N TYR A 640 -33.09 9.10 -11.66
CA TYR A 640 -32.43 9.90 -12.69
C TYR A 640 -31.39 9.09 -13.44
N LEU A 641 -31.19 9.40 -14.72
CA LEU A 641 -30.20 8.82 -15.61
C LEU A 641 -29.32 9.95 -16.19
N GLY A 642 -28.05 9.68 -16.46
CA GLY A 642 -27.06 10.62 -17.03
C GLY A 642 -25.88 10.87 -16.10
N GLY A 643 -24.78 11.32 -16.67
CA GLY A 643 -23.51 11.63 -16.02
C GLY A 643 -22.57 10.43 -15.84
N PRO A 644 -21.38 10.67 -15.28
CA PRO A 644 -20.28 9.68 -15.21
C PRO A 644 -20.65 8.38 -14.52
N LYS A 645 -21.58 8.43 -13.56
CA LYS A 645 -21.95 7.28 -12.72
C LYS A 645 -22.99 6.35 -13.35
N THR A 646 -23.73 6.81 -14.37
CA THR A 646 -24.83 6.04 -14.96
C THR A 646 -24.78 5.97 -16.48
N LEU A 647 -24.66 7.10 -17.19
CA LEU A 647 -24.68 7.15 -18.65
C LEU A 647 -23.83 8.33 -19.13
N ARG A 648 -22.59 8.04 -19.52
CA ARG A 648 -21.65 9.04 -20.03
C ARG A 648 -22.11 9.53 -21.43
N GLY A 649 -21.89 10.80 -21.72
CA GLY A 649 -22.40 11.46 -22.92
C GLY A 649 -23.67 12.26 -22.71
N TYR A 650 -24.27 12.13 -21.53
CA TYR A 650 -25.44 12.90 -21.11
C TYR A 650 -25.14 13.60 -19.78
N LYS A 651 -25.65 14.81 -19.58
CA LYS A 651 -25.43 15.54 -18.33
C LYS A 651 -25.95 14.76 -17.13
N SER A 652 -25.34 14.97 -15.97
CA SER A 652 -25.87 14.43 -14.72
C SER A 652 -27.32 14.87 -14.53
N TYR A 653 -28.17 13.91 -14.18
CA TYR A 653 -29.61 14.11 -14.05
C TYR A 653 -30.31 14.54 -15.36
N ALA A 654 -29.80 14.13 -16.53
CA ALA A 654 -30.38 14.46 -17.82
C ALA A 654 -31.82 13.95 -17.95
N PHE A 655 -32.12 12.83 -17.31
CA PHE A 655 -33.45 12.22 -17.35
C PHE A 655 -34.02 12.07 -15.92
N PRO A 656 -35.30 12.40 -15.71
CA PRO A 656 -36.28 12.97 -16.65
C PRO A 656 -35.92 14.39 -17.06
N ASN A 657 -36.09 14.71 -18.34
CA ASN A 657 -35.97 16.07 -18.84
C ASN A 657 -37.32 16.44 -19.49
N ASN A 658 -38.01 17.40 -18.90
CA ASN A 658 -39.29 17.85 -19.41
C ASN A 658 -39.12 18.96 -20.45
N GLU A 659 -38.68 18.59 -21.63
CA GLU A 659 -38.39 19.52 -22.72
C GLU A 659 -39.59 20.02 -23.47
N SER A 660 -40.71 19.28 -23.38
CA SER A 660 -41.97 19.74 -23.96
C SER A 660 -42.61 20.89 -23.17
N GLY A 661 -42.07 21.21 -21.97
CA GLY A 661 -42.65 22.22 -21.06
C GLY A 661 -43.97 21.76 -20.44
N TYR A 662 -44.26 20.45 -20.44
CA TYR A 662 -45.43 19.89 -19.82
C TYR A 662 -45.08 19.13 -18.54
N TYR A 663 -46.07 19.04 -17.63
CA TYR A 663 -45.96 18.23 -16.43
C TYR A 663 -45.70 16.77 -16.77
N GLN A 664 -44.82 16.12 -16.01
CA GLN A 664 -44.47 14.72 -16.15
C GLN A 664 -44.34 14.09 -14.78
N ASP A 665 -44.88 12.90 -14.59
CA ASP A 665 -44.72 12.13 -13.39
C ASP A 665 -43.27 11.65 -13.24
N PRO A 666 -42.80 11.41 -11.99
CA PRO A 666 -41.44 10.90 -11.70
C PRO A 666 -41.18 9.59 -12.40
N TYR A 667 -39.93 9.39 -12.86
CA TYR A 667 -39.52 8.07 -13.35
C TYR A 667 -39.26 7.13 -12.17
N GLU A 668 -39.78 5.93 -12.29
CA GLU A 668 -39.81 4.94 -11.24
C GLU A 668 -38.88 3.75 -11.51
N LYS A 669 -38.38 3.61 -12.73
CA LYS A 669 -37.54 2.48 -13.13
C LYS A 669 -36.31 2.96 -13.88
N MET A 670 -35.11 2.54 -13.42
CA MET A 670 -33.87 2.90 -14.04
C MET A 670 -32.94 1.68 -14.10
N TRP A 671 -32.31 1.48 -15.26
CA TRP A 671 -31.25 0.49 -15.45
C TRP A 671 -30.13 1.08 -16.28
N SER A 672 -28.90 0.98 -15.77
CA SER A 672 -27.69 1.52 -16.38
C SER A 672 -26.65 0.42 -16.47
N ASN A 673 -25.99 0.34 -17.63
CA ASN A 673 -24.89 -0.58 -17.90
C ASN A 673 -23.71 0.21 -18.47
N GLN A 674 -22.52 -0.04 -17.95
CA GLN A 674 -21.27 0.57 -18.40
C GLN A 674 -20.26 -0.55 -18.65
N ALA A 675 -19.72 -0.61 -19.84
CA ALA A 675 -18.65 -1.53 -20.23
C ALA A 675 -17.42 -0.73 -20.65
N GLU A 676 -16.26 -1.14 -20.19
CA GLU A 676 -15.02 -0.41 -20.41
C GLU A 676 -13.84 -1.37 -20.57
N ILE A 677 -12.93 -1.04 -21.47
CA ILE A 677 -11.61 -1.65 -21.56
C ILE A 677 -10.57 -0.59 -21.22
N SER A 678 -9.71 -0.88 -20.25
CA SER A 678 -8.71 0.04 -19.74
C SER A 678 -7.30 -0.42 -20.09
N PHE A 679 -6.44 0.51 -20.50
CA PHE A 679 -5.08 0.29 -20.95
C PHE A 679 -4.11 1.15 -20.12
N PRO A 680 -2.88 0.67 -19.80
CA PRO A 680 -1.88 1.50 -19.15
C PRO A 680 -1.42 2.63 -20.07
N LEU A 681 -1.33 3.84 -19.52
CA LEU A 681 -0.75 5.00 -20.20
C LEU A 681 0.63 5.33 -19.62
N VAL A 682 0.70 5.58 -18.32
CA VAL A 682 1.92 5.81 -17.56
C VAL A 682 1.85 4.99 -16.26
N PRO A 683 2.34 3.74 -16.28
CA PRO A 683 2.21 2.83 -15.14
C PRO A 683 2.82 3.38 -13.83
N SER A 684 3.97 4.05 -13.92
CA SER A 684 4.66 4.67 -12.77
C SER A 684 3.84 5.77 -12.10
N ALA A 685 3.06 6.52 -12.88
CA ALA A 685 2.17 7.56 -12.40
C ALA A 685 0.75 7.05 -12.11
N LYS A 686 0.49 5.74 -12.25
CA LYS A 686 -0.84 5.13 -12.13
C LYS A 686 -1.87 5.81 -13.03
N MET A 687 -1.46 6.11 -14.28
CA MET A 687 -2.34 6.67 -15.30
C MET A 687 -2.75 5.59 -16.29
N ARG A 688 -4.03 5.59 -16.63
CA ARG A 688 -4.60 4.69 -17.64
C ARG A 688 -5.53 5.46 -18.56
N TRP A 689 -5.75 4.95 -19.75
CA TRP A 689 -6.81 5.40 -20.62
C TRP A 689 -7.76 4.25 -20.91
N GLY A 690 -8.99 4.55 -21.26
CA GLY A 690 -9.97 3.52 -21.53
C GLY A 690 -10.92 3.91 -22.67
N LEU A 691 -11.50 2.90 -23.28
CA LEU A 691 -12.61 3.03 -24.19
C LEU A 691 -13.85 2.45 -23.54
N PHE A 692 -14.99 3.11 -23.69
CA PHE A 692 -16.22 2.68 -23.05
C PHE A 692 -17.44 2.70 -23.98
N TYR A 693 -18.41 1.89 -23.61
CA TYR A 693 -19.76 1.90 -24.14
C TYR A 693 -20.74 1.79 -22.98
N ASP A 694 -21.66 2.74 -22.89
CA ASP A 694 -22.69 2.79 -21.89
C ASP A 694 -24.07 2.62 -22.52
N TYR A 695 -24.97 1.94 -21.81
CA TYR A 695 -26.37 1.79 -22.20
C TYR A 695 -27.26 1.99 -20.99
N GLY A 696 -28.18 2.93 -21.09
CA GLY A 696 -29.11 3.27 -20.02
C GLY A 696 -30.56 3.24 -20.46
N MET A 697 -31.44 2.84 -19.55
CA MET A 697 -32.88 2.84 -19.68
C MET A 697 -33.52 3.48 -18.47
N ILE A 698 -34.58 4.26 -18.70
CA ILE A 698 -35.38 4.88 -17.65
C ILE A 698 -36.84 5.00 -18.11
N GLY A 699 -37.76 4.88 -17.19
CA GLY A 699 -39.17 5.06 -17.46
C GLY A 699 -40.03 5.05 -16.21
N GLN A 700 -41.28 5.42 -16.34
CA GLN A 700 -42.28 5.39 -15.29
C GLN A 700 -42.87 3.97 -15.14
N ASN A 701 -43.53 3.47 -16.16
CA ASN A 701 -44.20 2.17 -16.13
C ASN A 701 -43.30 1.02 -16.55
N SER A 702 -42.30 1.29 -17.37
CA SER A 702 -41.35 0.30 -17.90
C SER A 702 -39.91 0.85 -17.91
N PHE A 703 -38.95 -0.01 -17.69
CA PHE A 703 -37.53 0.35 -17.86
C PHE A 703 -37.22 0.88 -19.27
N SER A 704 -37.96 0.47 -20.27
CA SER A 704 -37.60 0.66 -21.67
C SER A 704 -38.32 1.84 -22.38
N GLU A 705 -38.93 2.75 -21.64
CA GLU A 705 -39.60 3.93 -22.23
C GLU A 705 -38.59 4.87 -22.90
N ILE A 706 -37.49 5.16 -22.21
CA ILE A 706 -36.36 5.91 -22.76
C ILE A 706 -35.12 5.00 -22.75
N LYS A 707 -34.48 4.88 -23.91
CA LYS A 707 -33.25 4.12 -24.10
C LYS A 707 -32.22 5.02 -24.74
N ARG A 708 -31.04 5.10 -24.16
CA ARG A 708 -29.95 5.91 -24.66
C ARG A 708 -28.64 5.16 -24.52
N SER A 709 -27.67 5.51 -25.37
CA SER A 709 -26.33 4.97 -25.32
C SER A 709 -25.29 6.09 -25.38
N GLY A 710 -24.14 5.84 -24.85
CA GLY A 710 -22.99 6.71 -24.94
C GLY A 710 -21.72 5.91 -25.18
N THR A 711 -20.78 6.47 -25.92
CA THR A 711 -19.47 5.86 -26.14
C THR A 711 -18.41 6.93 -26.06
N GLY A 712 -17.17 6.51 -25.87
CA GLY A 712 -16.05 7.47 -25.81
C GLY A 712 -14.78 6.89 -25.27
N ALA A 713 -13.89 7.82 -24.92
CA ALA A 713 -12.62 7.52 -24.30
C ALA A 713 -12.50 8.27 -22.97
N LEU A 714 -11.73 7.72 -22.06
CA LEU A 714 -11.43 8.37 -20.78
C LEU A 714 -9.93 8.29 -20.47
N LEU A 715 -9.48 9.27 -19.71
CA LEU A 715 -8.18 9.27 -19.06
C LEU A 715 -8.42 9.20 -17.54
N GLU A 716 -7.82 8.22 -16.91
CA GLU A 716 -7.89 8.00 -15.47
C GLU A 716 -6.51 8.17 -14.84
N TRP A 717 -6.44 8.87 -13.74
CA TRP A 717 -5.21 9.08 -12.99
C TRP A 717 -5.47 8.94 -11.49
N ILE A 718 -4.73 8.06 -10.85
CA ILE A 718 -4.71 7.97 -9.38
C ILE A 718 -3.70 8.99 -8.87
N SER A 719 -4.16 10.22 -8.73
CA SER A 719 -3.33 11.32 -8.23
C SER A 719 -3.09 11.21 -6.72
N PRO A 720 -2.09 11.89 -6.16
CA PRO A 720 -1.91 11.98 -4.70
C PRO A 720 -3.11 12.55 -3.94
N MET A 721 -4.01 13.26 -4.63
CA MET A 721 -5.23 13.84 -4.07
C MET A 721 -6.46 12.94 -4.26
N GLY A 722 -6.32 11.78 -4.93
CA GLY A 722 -7.41 10.86 -5.24
C GLY A 722 -7.58 10.60 -6.74
N PRO A 723 -8.50 9.69 -7.11
CA PRO A 723 -8.74 9.34 -8.50
C PRO A 723 -9.38 10.52 -9.27
N LEU A 724 -8.83 10.77 -10.45
CA LEU A 724 -9.28 11.77 -11.42
C LEU A 724 -9.68 11.07 -12.71
N GLN A 725 -10.78 11.49 -13.33
CA GLN A 725 -11.19 11.02 -14.65
C GLN A 725 -11.54 12.20 -15.57
N LEU A 726 -10.94 12.21 -16.76
CA LEU A 726 -11.34 13.05 -17.89
C LEU A 726 -12.08 12.17 -18.89
N ILE A 727 -13.35 12.46 -19.16
CA ILE A 727 -14.22 11.64 -19.98
C ILE A 727 -14.60 12.42 -21.22
N PHE A 728 -14.26 11.87 -22.38
CA PHE A 728 -14.65 12.38 -23.70
C PHE A 728 -15.73 11.45 -24.26
N ALA A 729 -16.96 11.92 -24.27
CA ALA A 729 -18.11 11.10 -24.58
C ALA A 729 -18.88 11.61 -25.80
N LYS A 730 -19.47 10.68 -26.52
CA LYS A 730 -20.40 10.95 -27.61
C LYS A 730 -21.70 10.19 -27.35
N PRO A 731 -22.85 10.89 -27.25
CA PRO A 731 -24.13 10.22 -27.18
C PRO A 731 -24.41 9.47 -28.48
N ILE A 732 -25.14 8.36 -28.38
CA ILE A 732 -25.58 7.55 -29.52
C ILE A 732 -27.09 7.45 -29.44
N GLY A 733 -27.79 7.85 -30.53
CA GLY A 733 -29.25 7.80 -30.62
C GLY A 733 -29.92 8.84 -29.71
N ASP A 734 -29.25 9.96 -29.47
CA ASP A 734 -29.82 11.14 -28.82
C ASP A 734 -31.00 11.69 -29.64
N LYS A 735 -31.93 12.26 -28.93
CA LYS A 735 -33.14 12.87 -29.54
C LYS A 735 -33.16 14.38 -29.29
N PRO A 736 -33.86 15.15 -30.14
CA PRO A 736 -34.08 16.56 -29.85
C PRO A 736 -34.56 16.71 -28.41
N GLY A 737 -33.84 17.50 -27.63
CA GLY A 737 -34.18 17.76 -26.26
C GLY A 737 -33.37 16.98 -25.22
N ASP A 738 -32.59 16.01 -25.60
CA ASP A 738 -31.68 15.33 -24.69
C ASP A 738 -30.55 16.28 -24.22
N ASP A 739 -30.33 16.35 -22.93
CA ASP A 739 -29.21 17.11 -22.31
C ASP A 739 -27.90 16.35 -22.46
N THR A 740 -27.16 16.61 -23.52
CA THR A 740 -25.92 15.92 -23.82
C THR A 740 -24.68 16.59 -23.22
N SER A 741 -23.61 15.82 -23.01
CA SER A 741 -22.31 16.30 -22.56
C SER A 741 -21.19 15.57 -23.32
N SER A 742 -20.39 16.32 -24.06
CA SER A 742 -19.25 15.74 -24.80
C SER A 742 -17.97 15.63 -23.96
N PHE A 743 -17.90 16.36 -22.86
CA PHE A 743 -16.77 16.35 -21.93
C PHE A 743 -17.28 16.38 -20.49
N GLU A 744 -16.75 15.46 -19.70
CA GLU A 744 -17.04 15.39 -18.27
C GLU A 744 -15.72 15.22 -17.50
N PHE A 745 -15.71 15.77 -16.31
CA PHE A 745 -14.62 15.62 -15.37
C PHE A 745 -15.18 15.03 -14.07
N SER A 746 -14.50 14.04 -13.52
CA SER A 746 -14.88 13.43 -12.25
C SER A 746 -13.69 13.39 -11.32
N PHE A 747 -13.90 13.75 -10.07
CA PHE A 747 -12.91 13.70 -8.99
C PHE A 747 -13.43 12.85 -7.83
N GLY A 748 -12.55 12.04 -7.24
CA GLY A 748 -12.91 11.21 -6.08
C GLY A 748 -13.74 9.97 -6.40
N THR A 749 -14.05 9.71 -7.68
CA THR A 749 -14.79 8.52 -8.10
C THR A 749 -13.98 7.74 -9.13
N SER A 750 -13.74 6.45 -8.87
CA SER A 750 -13.30 5.47 -9.86
C SER A 750 -14.49 4.73 -10.44
N PHE A 751 -14.26 3.95 -11.51
CA PHE A 751 -15.27 3.11 -12.20
C PHE A 751 -16.13 2.28 -11.25
#